data_ddb33431a84d51fd582a8e66eaed9fa5
#
_entry.id   ddb33431a84d51fd582a8e66eaed9fa5
#
_cell.length_a   1.000
_cell.length_b   1.000
_cell.length_c   1.000
_cell.angle_alpha   90.00
_cell.angle_beta   90.00
_cell.angle_gamma   90.00
#
_symmetry.space_group_name_H-M   'P 1'
#
loop_
_entity.id
_entity.type
_entity.pdbx_description
1 polymer ?
#
loop_
_entity_poly.entity_id
_entity_poly.type
_entity_poly.pdbx_seq_one_letter_code
_entity_poly.pdbx_strand_id
1 'polypeptide(L)'
;MKLRSKRLVALFATMAMTASLLAGCGGSTPAESDTPATTEEAAPAEDAAGEEAAPTEDAAAEDTTSAGDTNSTPREETLYFAGQQWGTINDWNPFSTNSNNAMCIQQKDSSRTLIYETLFMFNMLDGQLYPLLATEWSWDDEAMTAMTVKMNPDAHWSDGTPLTANDVAYTWDANVKYESSLGMDFPNYVESITAVDDTTVSIKCKLDDAGNPANPLKVQQLLQQMYVMQQAYLETVEARNNSDKEAMKLDKMDDLIASGPYMPFFDDDQKVVFIRDENYWGQAASMWGKLPAPKYIAHVIYADNNAGQVALEAGDVDVCQQFTTDVQKLWEEKNLPITTYIDEPPYGQCATMPSCWMNVEKPGLDQPEVRRAIAMATDYDQIIASAMSNQSPTFTQVPRSTMNPTDGEQALYDHDAIKDLQFAGNDIEGANALLDEAGIVDSDGDGIREYNGTPLSFKAECPDGWTDWMASLEIVASSAKQIGIDIQTFFPDTNTFYDDITTGNFEICMNSPSGSSITNPWGRCMQFLSSQYADLEVNWSGNWSQYRNAEADEILAKIPLETDEATLKEYYTRLNEIYLTDVPSFALMYRPELFYIVNESVWTGYPMKDDGSNIPPTDCTDGYGIAALYNLTLVE
;
A
#
# COMPACT_ATOMS: atom_id res chain seq x y z
N MET A 1 5.06 -4.53 -53.72
CA MET A 1 4.58 -3.22 -53.34
C MET A 1 3.31 -3.41 -52.54
N LYS A 2 3.43 -3.57 -51.23
CA LYS A 2 2.30 -3.74 -50.29
C LYS A 2 2.54 -2.71 -49.14
N LEU A 3 1.72 -1.68 -49.11
CA LEU A 3 1.66 -0.74 -47.98
C LEU A 3 1.04 -1.48 -46.79
N ARG A 4 1.76 -1.59 -45.71
CA ARG A 4 1.23 -1.95 -44.40
C ARG A 4 0.86 -0.64 -43.67
N SER A 5 -0.42 -0.44 -43.45
CA SER A 5 -0.91 0.59 -42.55
C SER A 5 -0.56 0.20 -41.12
N LYS A 6 0.31 0.95 -40.49
CA LYS A 6 0.52 0.91 -39.04
C LYS A 6 -0.69 1.56 -38.38
N ARG A 7 -1.53 0.79 -37.72
CA ARG A 7 -2.46 1.32 -36.73
C ARG A 7 -1.65 1.54 -35.46
N LEU A 8 -1.42 2.79 -35.13
CA LEU A 8 -1.02 3.21 -33.79
C LEU A 8 -2.19 2.88 -32.84
N VAL A 9 -2.02 1.89 -32.02
CA VAL A 9 -2.79 1.71 -30.80
C VAL A 9 -1.96 2.40 -29.72
N ALA A 10 -2.31 3.63 -29.41
CA ALA A 10 -1.82 4.28 -28.20
C ALA A 10 -2.62 3.69 -27.03
N LEU A 11 -2.10 2.65 -26.40
CA LEU A 11 -2.54 2.21 -25.09
C LEU A 11 -1.89 3.15 -24.06
N PHE A 12 -2.62 4.15 -23.63
CA PHE A 12 -2.29 4.83 -22.37
C PHE A 12 -2.73 3.90 -21.24
N ALA A 13 -1.78 3.12 -20.71
CA ALA A 13 -1.93 2.47 -19.43
C ALA A 13 -1.88 3.57 -18.36
N THR A 14 -3.04 4.06 -17.96
CA THR A 14 -3.15 4.92 -16.78
C THR A 14 -3.28 4.02 -15.58
N MET A 15 -2.19 3.90 -14.85
CA MET A 15 -2.12 3.28 -13.56
C MET A 15 -3.00 4.00 -12.55
N ALA A 16 -3.91 3.27 -11.96
CA ALA A 16 -4.22 3.55 -10.58
C ALA A 16 -2.93 3.28 -9.78
N MET A 17 -2.24 4.34 -9.36
CA MET A 17 -1.20 4.23 -8.35
C MET A 17 -1.88 3.79 -7.05
N THR A 18 -1.95 2.49 -6.81
CA THR A 18 -1.76 2.03 -5.45
C THR A 18 -0.26 2.20 -5.20
N ALA A 19 0.15 3.43 -4.95
CA ALA A 19 1.42 3.66 -4.33
C ALA A 19 1.34 3.00 -2.96
N SER A 20 1.93 1.83 -2.83
CA SER A 20 2.41 1.34 -1.55
C SER A 20 3.39 2.41 -1.07
N LEU A 21 2.89 3.33 -0.26
CA LEU A 21 3.63 4.49 0.23
C LEU A 21 4.66 4.00 1.21
N LEU A 22 5.85 3.86 0.72
CA LEU A 22 7.02 3.56 1.51
C LEU A 22 7.60 4.85 2.04
N ALA A 23 7.60 4.92 3.32
CA ALA A 23 8.11 5.99 4.11
C ALA A 23 9.62 6.19 3.96
N GLY A 24 10.01 7.30 3.39
CA GLY A 24 11.38 7.79 3.41
C GLY A 24 11.41 9.31 3.51
N CYS A 25 12.15 9.81 4.45
CA CYS A 25 12.24 11.20 4.86
C CYS A 25 12.77 12.18 3.81
N GLY A 26 12.12 13.32 3.74
CA GLY A 26 12.66 14.67 3.69
C GLY A 26 13.60 15.12 2.58
N GLY A 27 13.13 16.06 1.76
CA GLY A 27 14.01 16.88 0.93
C GLY A 27 13.35 18.19 0.52
N SER A 28 13.82 19.26 1.12
CA SER A 28 13.48 20.64 0.78
C SER A 28 13.93 21.02 -0.62
N THR A 29 13.06 21.65 -1.37
CA THR A 29 13.33 22.30 -2.67
C THR A 29 14.34 23.44 -2.55
N PRO A 30 15.31 23.58 -3.49
CA PRO A 30 16.10 24.82 -3.63
C PRO A 30 15.47 25.75 -4.64
N ALA A 31 15.33 27.01 -4.27
CA ALA A 31 15.10 28.09 -5.19
C ALA A 31 16.41 28.49 -5.88
N GLU A 32 16.34 28.68 -7.19
CA GLU A 32 17.43 29.25 -8.00
C GLU A 32 17.76 30.69 -7.60
N SER A 33 19.03 31.00 -7.42
CA SER A 33 19.58 32.32 -7.77
C SER A 33 21.09 32.23 -8.02
N ASP A 34 21.47 32.71 -9.19
CA ASP A 34 22.84 32.85 -9.72
C ASP A 34 23.72 33.87 -8.97
N THR A 35 24.98 33.55 -8.91
CA THR A 35 26.25 34.23 -9.20
C THR A 35 27.21 34.52 -8.02
N PRO A 36 28.55 34.68 -8.27
CA PRO A 36 29.56 33.85 -7.64
C PRO A 36 30.60 34.60 -6.78
N ALA A 37 31.33 33.78 -6.02
CA ALA A 37 32.70 33.93 -5.51
C ALA A 37 33.15 35.18 -4.72
N THR A 38 33.65 34.93 -3.53
CA THR A 38 35.07 35.14 -3.16
C THR A 38 35.38 34.54 -1.80
N THR A 39 36.52 33.87 -1.76
CA THR A 39 37.26 33.35 -0.61
C THR A 39 37.69 34.43 0.38
N GLU A 40 37.52 34.15 1.68
CA GLU A 40 38.54 34.55 2.66
C GLU A 40 38.43 33.70 3.96
N GLU A 41 39.59 33.27 4.38
CA GLU A 41 39.98 32.41 5.51
C GLU A 41 40.10 33.25 6.77
N ALA A 42 39.61 32.79 7.93
CA ALA A 42 40.22 33.08 9.24
C ALA A 42 39.65 32.23 10.36
N ALA A 43 40.56 31.74 11.20
CA ALA A 43 40.42 30.83 12.29
C ALA A 43 40.08 31.53 13.63
N PRO A 44 40.13 30.83 14.80
CA PRO A 44 39.10 30.85 15.82
C PRO A 44 39.49 31.68 17.06
N ALA A 45 38.56 31.97 17.96
CA ALA A 45 38.86 32.43 19.30
C ALA A 45 37.86 31.97 20.36
N GLU A 46 38.45 31.62 21.45
CA GLU A 46 38.08 30.98 22.70
C GLU A 46 37.03 31.72 23.59
N ASP A 47 36.42 30.86 24.41
CA ASP A 47 36.09 31.01 25.85
C ASP A 47 35.67 32.38 26.45
N ALA A 48 34.53 32.35 27.13
CA ALA A 48 34.42 32.90 28.51
C ALA A 48 33.15 32.43 29.23
N ALA A 49 33.36 31.91 30.41
CA ALA A 49 32.40 31.40 31.38
C ALA A 49 31.74 32.50 32.23
N GLY A 50 30.60 32.15 32.82
CA GLY A 50 30.12 32.65 34.11
C GLY A 50 28.90 33.56 34.05
N GLU A 51 27.76 33.19 34.61
CA GLU A 51 27.44 33.38 36.02
C GLU A 51 25.99 32.96 36.32
N GLU A 52 25.87 32.31 37.44
CA GLU A 52 24.68 31.79 38.09
C GLU A 52 23.83 32.93 38.69
N ALA A 53 22.52 32.90 38.56
CA ALA A 53 21.62 33.62 39.47
C ALA A 53 20.34 32.81 39.73
N ALA A 54 20.10 32.55 40.99
CA ALA A 54 19.01 31.78 41.59
C ALA A 54 17.70 32.60 41.71
N PRO A 55 16.57 31.98 42.11
CA PRO A 55 15.22 32.35 41.73
C PRO A 55 14.55 33.33 42.69
N THR A 56 13.58 34.09 42.19
CA THR A 56 12.62 34.82 43.01
C THR A 56 11.20 34.31 42.74
N GLU A 57 10.52 33.99 43.82
CA GLU A 57 9.14 33.56 43.95
C GLU A 57 8.11 34.68 43.63
N ASP A 58 6.90 34.21 43.33
CA ASP A 58 5.60 34.87 43.40
C ASP A 58 5.23 35.97 42.40
N ALA A 59 4.39 35.56 41.41
CA ALA A 59 3.28 36.40 40.99
C ALA A 59 2.10 35.50 40.58
N ALA A 60 0.95 35.82 41.18
CA ALA A 60 -0.33 35.13 41.02
C ALA A 60 -0.75 34.96 39.57
N ALA A 61 -1.26 33.77 39.25
CA ALA A 61 -1.91 33.47 38.00
C ALA A 61 -3.21 34.30 37.86
N GLU A 62 -3.21 35.28 36.97
CA GLU A 62 -4.43 35.82 36.42
C GLU A 62 -4.96 34.82 35.38
N ASP A 63 -6.17 34.36 35.62
CA ASP A 63 -6.99 33.54 34.74
C ASP A 63 -7.29 34.32 33.44
N THR A 64 -6.39 34.27 32.49
CA THR A 64 -6.70 34.70 31.13
C THR A 64 -7.42 33.56 30.45
N THR A 65 -8.75 33.61 30.43
CA THR A 65 -9.57 32.87 29.46
C THR A 65 -9.07 33.25 28.07
N SER A 66 -8.14 32.47 27.57
CA SER A 66 -7.74 32.40 26.18
C SER A 66 -9.01 32.18 25.37
N ALA A 67 -9.27 33.04 24.39
CA ALA A 67 -10.24 32.74 23.34
C ALA A 67 -9.88 31.37 22.80
N GLY A 68 -10.73 30.38 23.02
CA GLY A 68 -10.46 29.00 22.69
C GLY A 68 -10.01 28.89 21.23
N ASP A 69 -8.91 28.22 21.02
CA ASP A 69 -8.45 27.81 19.70
C ASP A 69 -9.62 27.02 19.07
N THR A 70 -10.27 27.63 18.09
CA THR A 70 -11.46 27.05 17.42
C THR A 70 -11.14 25.73 16.70
N ASN A 71 -9.85 25.38 16.62
CA ASN A 71 -9.31 24.21 15.91
C ASN A 71 -8.85 23.10 16.88
N SER A 72 -9.07 23.24 18.20
CA SER A 72 -8.79 22.20 19.18
C SER A 72 -10.02 21.31 19.39
N THR A 73 -9.81 19.99 19.42
CA THR A 73 -10.83 19.00 19.74
C THR A 73 -10.59 18.40 21.15
N PRO A 74 -11.65 18.05 21.91
CA PRO A 74 -11.44 17.42 23.22
C PRO A 74 -10.67 16.10 23.09
N ARG A 75 -9.69 15.87 23.95
CA ARG A 75 -8.81 14.69 23.88
C ARG A 75 -9.59 13.38 23.97
N GLU A 76 -10.56 13.29 24.88
CA GLU A 76 -11.40 12.13 25.11
C GLU A 76 -12.49 11.92 24.02
N GLU A 77 -12.69 12.84 23.10
CA GLU A 77 -13.58 12.68 21.95
C GLU A 77 -12.80 12.42 20.65
N THR A 78 -11.47 12.52 20.67
CA THR A 78 -10.61 12.50 19.48
C THR A 78 -9.70 11.29 19.47
N LEU A 79 -9.70 10.54 18.36
CA LEU A 79 -8.73 9.51 18.05
C LEU A 79 -7.64 10.12 17.17
N TYR A 80 -6.39 10.14 17.66
CA TYR A 80 -5.26 10.72 16.96
C TYR A 80 -4.43 9.66 16.24
N PHE A 81 -4.32 9.80 14.92
CA PHE A 81 -3.38 9.06 14.09
C PHE A 81 -2.12 9.87 13.84
N ALA A 82 -0.97 9.20 13.79
CA ALA A 82 0.26 9.71 13.23
C ALA A 82 0.68 8.84 12.07
N GLY A 83 1.00 9.45 10.96
CA GLY A 83 1.50 8.77 9.79
C GLY A 83 2.24 9.75 8.90
N GLN A 84 2.65 9.30 7.74
CA GLN A 84 3.25 10.20 6.78
C GLN A 84 2.19 11.01 6.06
N GLN A 85 2.49 12.28 5.89
CA GLN A 85 1.78 13.13 4.98
C GLN A 85 2.77 13.75 4.01
N TRP A 86 2.47 13.65 2.72
CA TRP A 86 3.32 14.13 1.64
C TRP A 86 3.01 15.56 1.22
N GLY A 87 1.89 16.11 1.69
CA GLY A 87 1.43 17.43 1.38
C GLY A 87 0.10 17.76 2.08
N THR A 88 -0.40 18.97 1.87
CA THR A 88 -1.71 19.39 2.36
C THR A 88 -2.84 18.70 1.59
N ILE A 89 -4.02 18.60 2.20
CA ILE A 89 -5.22 18.15 1.51
C ILE A 89 -5.56 19.15 0.41
N ASN A 90 -5.70 18.66 -0.82
CA ASN A 90 -5.99 19.50 -1.99
C ASN A 90 -7.48 19.58 -2.28
N ASP A 91 -8.18 18.48 -2.10
CA ASP A 91 -9.60 18.32 -2.42
C ASP A 91 -10.19 17.07 -1.75
N TRP A 92 -11.53 16.99 -1.72
CA TRP A 92 -12.30 15.82 -1.27
C TRP A 92 -12.94 15.08 -2.45
N ASN A 93 -12.38 15.20 -3.61
CA ASN A 93 -12.94 14.81 -4.89
C ASN A 93 -12.39 13.44 -5.35
N PRO A 94 -13.20 12.37 -5.38
CA PRO A 94 -12.76 11.06 -5.86
C PRO A 94 -12.36 11.02 -7.34
N PHE A 95 -12.79 12.00 -8.15
CA PHE A 95 -12.40 12.12 -9.57
C PHE A 95 -11.05 12.82 -9.77
N SER A 96 -10.55 13.54 -8.76
CA SER A 96 -9.31 14.29 -8.88
C SER A 96 -8.12 13.37 -9.11
N THR A 97 -7.15 13.84 -9.90
CA THR A 97 -5.85 13.19 -10.07
C THR A 97 -4.81 13.67 -9.06
N ASN A 98 -5.14 14.69 -8.26
CA ASN A 98 -4.25 15.15 -7.19
C ASN A 98 -4.21 14.14 -6.05
N SER A 99 -3.09 14.08 -5.38
CA SER A 99 -2.93 13.21 -4.21
C SER A 99 -3.38 13.95 -2.95
N ASN A 100 -4.24 13.32 -2.15
CA ASN A 100 -4.50 13.69 -0.77
C ASN A 100 -3.65 12.79 0.11
N ASN A 101 -2.72 13.34 0.87
CA ASN A 101 -1.66 12.57 1.49
C ASN A 101 -1.78 12.39 3.00
N ALA A 102 -2.94 12.62 3.58
CA ALA A 102 -3.22 12.20 4.95
C ALA A 102 -3.60 10.72 4.94
N MET A 103 -2.68 9.85 5.30
CA MET A 103 -2.74 8.41 5.02
C MET A 103 -3.95 7.71 5.64
N CYS A 104 -4.35 8.06 6.86
CA CYS A 104 -5.51 7.44 7.51
C CYS A 104 -6.87 7.87 6.93
N ILE A 105 -6.89 8.89 6.07
CA ILE A 105 -8.14 9.52 5.61
C ILE A 105 -8.14 9.86 4.12
N GLN A 106 -7.17 9.37 3.37
CA GLN A 106 -7.05 9.62 1.94
C GLN A 106 -8.21 8.99 1.17
N GLN A 107 -8.97 9.82 0.46
CA GLN A 107 -10.19 9.39 -0.23
C GLN A 107 -9.97 8.86 -1.65
N LYS A 108 -8.77 8.99 -2.19
CA LYS A 108 -8.45 8.52 -3.56
C LYS A 108 -7.88 7.12 -3.60
N ASP A 109 -7.57 6.60 -2.45
CA ASP A 109 -7.08 5.25 -2.32
C ASP A 109 -8.25 4.28 -2.15
N SER A 110 -8.10 3.10 -2.66
CA SER A 110 -9.13 2.08 -2.59
C SER A 110 -9.34 1.63 -1.15
N SER A 111 -10.60 1.47 -0.78
CA SER A 111 -11.04 0.90 0.49
C SER A 111 -11.05 1.82 1.72
N ARG A 112 -10.73 3.12 1.59
CA ARG A 112 -10.90 4.07 2.71
C ARG A 112 -12.32 4.60 2.75
N THR A 113 -13.02 4.32 3.83
CA THR A 113 -14.48 4.46 3.92
C THR A 113 -14.96 5.49 4.95
N LEU A 114 -14.16 6.52 5.23
CA LEU A 114 -14.54 7.55 6.21
C LEU A 114 -15.59 8.52 5.69
N ILE A 115 -15.42 9.07 4.48
CA ILE A 115 -16.32 10.08 3.90
C ILE A 115 -17.28 9.46 2.89
N TYR A 116 -16.72 8.73 1.92
CA TYR A 116 -17.47 8.02 0.90
C TYR A 116 -17.28 6.53 1.08
N GLU A 117 -18.34 5.79 0.94
CA GLU A 117 -18.32 4.35 1.09
C GLU A 117 -18.36 3.65 -0.27
N THR A 118 -17.81 2.44 -0.26
CA THR A 118 -17.86 1.49 -1.36
C THR A 118 -19.05 0.53 -1.17
N LEU A 119 -19.31 -0.30 -2.17
CA LEU A 119 -20.39 -1.30 -2.06
C LEU A 119 -20.05 -2.37 -1.00
N PHE A 120 -18.78 -2.78 -0.94
CA PHE A 120 -18.27 -3.76 0.02
C PHE A 120 -16.93 -3.30 0.56
N MET A 121 -16.56 -3.80 1.73
CA MET A 121 -15.24 -3.64 2.36
C MET A 121 -14.42 -4.91 2.15
N PHE A 122 -13.14 -4.75 1.86
CA PHE A 122 -12.21 -5.88 1.79
C PHE A 122 -11.60 -6.14 3.17
N ASN A 123 -11.57 -7.41 3.60
CA ASN A 123 -10.85 -7.82 4.78
C ASN A 123 -9.54 -8.51 4.38
N MET A 124 -8.42 -7.90 4.70
CA MET A 124 -7.09 -8.40 4.35
C MET A 124 -6.71 -9.70 5.07
N LEU A 125 -7.36 -10.02 6.21
CA LEU A 125 -7.02 -11.22 7.00
C LEU A 125 -7.48 -12.50 6.31
N ASP A 126 -8.71 -12.50 5.80
CA ASP A 126 -9.34 -13.67 5.17
C ASP A 126 -9.52 -13.55 3.64
N GLY A 127 -9.23 -12.37 3.08
CA GLY A 127 -9.35 -12.12 1.64
C GLY A 127 -10.80 -11.99 1.15
N GLN A 128 -11.78 -11.72 2.03
CA GLN A 128 -13.19 -11.67 1.69
C GLN A 128 -13.74 -10.25 1.58
N LEU A 129 -14.85 -10.11 0.85
CA LEU A 129 -15.65 -8.90 0.77
C LEU A 129 -16.76 -8.92 1.81
N TYR A 130 -16.78 -7.90 2.68
CA TYR A 130 -17.79 -7.70 3.73
C TYR A 130 -18.82 -6.65 3.30
N PRO A 131 -20.11 -6.83 3.60
CA PRO A 131 -21.17 -5.87 3.27
C PRO A 131 -20.89 -4.45 3.80
N LEU A 132 -21.27 -3.42 2.99
CA LEU A 132 -21.31 -2.02 3.38
C LEU A 132 -22.53 -1.36 2.75
N LEU A 133 -22.39 -0.53 1.69
CA LEU A 133 -23.57 0.03 0.99
C LEU A 133 -24.41 -1.03 0.30
N ALA A 134 -23.87 -2.19 0.03
CA ALA A 134 -24.57 -3.36 -0.47
C ALA A 134 -24.51 -4.50 0.54
N THR A 135 -25.52 -5.37 0.51
CA THR A 135 -25.68 -6.51 1.41
C THR A 135 -25.22 -7.82 0.80
N GLU A 136 -25.38 -7.97 -0.51
CA GLU A 136 -25.04 -9.19 -1.24
C GLU A 136 -24.73 -8.90 -2.70
N TRP A 137 -23.95 -9.78 -3.31
CA TRP A 137 -23.71 -9.81 -4.75
C TRP A 137 -23.64 -11.25 -5.24
N SER A 138 -23.92 -11.45 -6.51
CA SER A 138 -23.79 -12.76 -7.17
C SER A 138 -23.57 -12.61 -8.67
N TRP A 139 -22.84 -13.54 -9.27
CA TRP A 139 -22.86 -13.70 -10.71
C TRP A 139 -24.22 -14.20 -11.20
N ASP A 140 -24.70 -13.64 -12.31
CA ASP A 140 -26.02 -13.99 -12.87
C ASP A 140 -25.97 -15.30 -13.66
N ASP A 141 -24.77 -15.69 -14.12
CA ASP A 141 -24.52 -16.91 -14.88
C ASP A 141 -23.13 -17.52 -14.56
N GLU A 142 -22.95 -18.80 -14.94
CA GLU A 142 -21.69 -19.54 -14.73
C GLU A 142 -20.51 -18.96 -15.54
N ALA A 143 -20.78 -18.22 -16.61
CA ALA A 143 -19.76 -17.59 -17.44
C ALA A 143 -19.31 -16.24 -16.88
N MET A 144 -19.90 -15.77 -15.78
CA MET A 144 -19.59 -14.49 -15.12
C MET A 144 -19.73 -13.28 -16.05
N THR A 145 -20.76 -13.28 -16.92
CA THR A 145 -20.95 -12.20 -17.89
C THR A 145 -21.65 -10.97 -17.30
N ALA A 146 -22.39 -11.16 -16.22
CA ALA A 146 -23.04 -10.10 -15.48
C ALA A 146 -23.13 -10.44 -13.99
N MET A 147 -23.25 -9.40 -13.17
CA MET A 147 -23.35 -9.48 -11.72
C MET A 147 -24.55 -8.68 -11.23
N THR A 148 -25.30 -9.23 -10.30
CA THR A 148 -26.35 -8.53 -9.55
C THR A 148 -25.84 -8.17 -8.16
N VAL A 149 -26.05 -6.91 -7.76
CA VAL A 149 -25.71 -6.38 -6.42
C VAL A 149 -26.97 -5.86 -5.76
N LYS A 150 -27.19 -6.18 -4.48
CA LYS A 150 -28.31 -5.70 -3.65
C LYS A 150 -27.83 -4.64 -2.68
N MET A 151 -28.44 -3.45 -2.75
CA MET A 151 -28.14 -2.33 -1.87
C MET A 151 -28.72 -2.55 -0.48
N ASN A 152 -28.09 -1.98 0.53
CA ASN A 152 -28.64 -1.93 1.88
C ASN A 152 -29.82 -0.93 1.90
N PRO A 153 -31.03 -1.37 2.26
CA PRO A 153 -32.21 -0.50 2.20
C PRO A 153 -32.22 0.63 3.24
N ASP A 154 -31.40 0.53 4.29
CA ASP A 154 -31.25 1.56 5.32
C ASP A 154 -30.22 2.62 4.96
N ALA A 155 -29.43 2.41 3.89
CA ALA A 155 -28.40 3.34 3.47
C ALA A 155 -29.01 4.70 3.03
N HIS A 156 -28.46 5.77 3.58
CA HIS A 156 -28.84 7.14 3.21
C HIS A 156 -27.64 8.08 3.30
N TRP A 157 -27.72 9.19 2.61
CA TRP A 157 -26.74 10.24 2.58
C TRP A 157 -26.75 11.10 3.84
N SER A 158 -25.67 11.86 4.07
CA SER A 158 -25.56 12.79 5.21
C SER A 158 -26.66 13.88 5.24
N ASP A 159 -27.29 14.17 4.11
CA ASP A 159 -28.46 15.06 4.02
C ASP A 159 -29.79 14.35 4.35
N GLY A 160 -29.76 13.05 4.65
CA GLY A 160 -30.91 12.22 5.00
C GLY A 160 -31.69 11.67 3.80
N THR A 161 -31.27 11.93 2.57
CA THR A 161 -31.89 11.33 1.37
C THR A 161 -31.47 9.88 1.19
N PRO A 162 -32.34 8.98 0.69
CA PRO A 162 -32.00 7.59 0.46
C PRO A 162 -30.83 7.45 -0.52
N LEU A 163 -29.89 6.54 -0.23
CA LEU A 163 -28.87 6.11 -1.17
C LEU A 163 -29.44 4.95 -2.01
N THR A 164 -29.36 5.05 -3.32
CA THR A 164 -30.03 4.13 -4.23
C THR A 164 -29.09 3.56 -5.28
N ALA A 165 -29.54 2.51 -5.99
CA ALA A 165 -28.84 1.97 -7.14
C ALA A 165 -28.61 2.98 -8.27
N ASN A 166 -29.43 4.06 -8.34
CA ASN A 166 -29.23 5.15 -9.29
C ASN A 166 -27.94 5.94 -9.00
N ASP A 167 -27.62 6.15 -7.73
CA ASP A 167 -26.37 6.82 -7.32
C ASP A 167 -25.15 6.00 -7.76
N VAL A 168 -25.21 4.67 -7.62
CA VAL A 168 -24.16 3.76 -8.06
C VAL A 168 -23.95 3.83 -9.59
N ALA A 169 -25.04 3.74 -10.36
CA ALA A 169 -24.99 3.82 -11.81
C ALA A 169 -24.49 5.19 -12.30
N TYR A 170 -24.98 6.27 -11.68
CA TYR A 170 -24.55 7.63 -12.01
C TYR A 170 -23.07 7.86 -11.68
N THR A 171 -22.60 7.34 -10.54
CA THR A 171 -21.18 7.41 -10.15
C THR A 171 -20.29 6.71 -11.17
N TRP A 172 -20.70 5.54 -11.66
CA TRP A 172 -19.99 4.84 -12.73
C TRP A 172 -19.89 5.69 -14.01
N ASP A 173 -21.03 6.19 -14.48
CA ASP A 173 -21.08 7.00 -15.69
C ASP A 173 -20.24 8.28 -15.57
N ALA A 174 -20.24 8.90 -14.39
CA ALA A 174 -19.42 10.07 -14.09
C ALA A 174 -17.90 9.73 -14.10
N ASN A 175 -17.50 8.61 -13.50
CA ASN A 175 -16.10 8.16 -13.53
C ASN A 175 -15.61 7.96 -14.98
N VAL A 176 -16.40 7.30 -15.82
CA VAL A 176 -16.08 7.09 -17.25
C VAL A 176 -16.06 8.43 -18.02
N LYS A 177 -17.07 9.25 -17.82
CA LYS A 177 -17.23 10.55 -18.50
C LYS A 177 -16.07 11.51 -18.20
N TYR A 178 -15.65 11.56 -16.94
CA TYR A 178 -14.61 12.49 -16.49
C TYR A 178 -13.21 11.87 -16.46
N GLU A 179 -13.08 10.61 -16.91
CA GLU A 179 -11.80 9.90 -16.98
C GLU A 179 -11.00 9.99 -15.66
N SER A 180 -11.66 9.68 -14.53
CA SER A 180 -10.95 9.44 -13.28
C SER A 180 -10.00 8.25 -13.43
N SER A 181 -9.11 8.00 -12.47
CA SER A 181 -8.24 6.82 -12.49
C SER A 181 -9.07 5.53 -12.67
N LEU A 182 -10.18 5.39 -11.95
CA LEU A 182 -11.12 4.29 -12.10
C LEU A 182 -11.79 4.28 -13.48
N GLY A 183 -12.26 5.43 -13.94
CA GLY A 183 -12.94 5.59 -15.24
C GLY A 183 -12.05 5.35 -16.45
N MET A 184 -10.73 5.39 -16.31
CA MET A 184 -9.77 5.03 -17.36
C MET A 184 -9.41 3.54 -17.38
N ASP A 185 -9.37 2.87 -16.23
CA ASP A 185 -9.00 1.44 -16.13
C ASP A 185 -10.20 0.50 -16.32
N PHE A 186 -11.25 0.69 -15.54
CA PHE A 186 -12.33 -0.29 -15.44
C PHE A 186 -13.22 -0.47 -16.68
N PRO A 187 -13.36 0.50 -17.62
CA PRO A 187 -14.05 0.25 -18.89
C PRO A 187 -13.40 -0.80 -19.78
N ASN A 188 -12.20 -1.25 -19.44
CA ASN A 188 -11.58 -2.43 -20.07
C ASN A 188 -12.24 -3.74 -19.62
N TYR A 189 -12.92 -3.76 -18.47
CA TYR A 189 -13.49 -4.95 -17.83
C TYR A 189 -15.00 -4.86 -17.62
N VAL A 190 -15.53 -3.65 -17.44
CA VAL A 190 -16.95 -3.35 -17.21
C VAL A 190 -17.53 -2.64 -18.42
N GLU A 191 -18.62 -3.20 -18.97
CA GLU A 191 -19.35 -2.57 -20.08
C GLU A 191 -20.33 -1.53 -19.56
N SER A 192 -21.08 -1.85 -18.51
CA SER A 192 -22.07 -0.93 -17.94
C SER A 192 -22.44 -1.30 -16.51
N ILE A 193 -22.84 -0.27 -15.75
CA ILE A 193 -23.50 -0.39 -14.45
C ILE A 193 -24.85 0.29 -14.56
N THR A 194 -25.93 -0.40 -14.21
CA THR A 194 -27.30 0.12 -14.33
C THR A 194 -28.13 -0.19 -13.10
N ALA A 195 -28.98 0.74 -12.70
CA ALA A 195 -30.01 0.50 -11.72
C ALA A 195 -31.16 -0.31 -12.37
N VAL A 196 -31.48 -1.45 -11.78
CA VAL A 196 -32.64 -2.27 -12.18
C VAL A 196 -33.89 -1.73 -11.48
N ASP A 197 -33.75 -1.39 -10.22
CA ASP A 197 -34.68 -0.69 -9.34
C ASP A 197 -33.87 0.09 -8.29
N ASP A 198 -34.53 0.74 -7.33
CA ASP A 198 -33.87 1.58 -6.32
C ASP A 198 -32.86 0.80 -5.44
N THR A 199 -32.96 -0.51 -5.36
CA THR A 199 -32.17 -1.38 -4.47
C THR A 199 -31.35 -2.43 -5.21
N THR A 200 -31.40 -2.47 -6.53
CA THR A 200 -30.74 -3.50 -7.33
C THR A 200 -29.89 -2.88 -8.42
N VAL A 201 -28.61 -3.19 -8.41
CA VAL A 201 -27.63 -2.82 -9.44
C VAL A 201 -27.31 -4.03 -10.29
N SER A 202 -27.23 -3.85 -11.61
CA SER A 202 -26.68 -4.82 -12.55
C SER A 202 -25.37 -4.28 -13.11
N ILE A 203 -24.31 -5.08 -13.00
CA ILE A 203 -22.98 -4.81 -13.56
C ILE A 203 -22.74 -5.80 -14.70
N LYS A 204 -22.52 -5.30 -15.90
CA LYS A 204 -22.20 -6.13 -17.06
C LYS A 204 -20.72 -6.10 -17.36
N CYS A 205 -20.15 -7.28 -17.56
CA CYS A 205 -18.76 -7.42 -17.95
C CYS A 205 -18.54 -7.01 -19.41
N LYS A 206 -17.39 -6.47 -19.69
CA LYS A 206 -16.86 -6.34 -21.04
C LYS A 206 -16.57 -7.73 -21.58
N LEU A 207 -17.09 -8.05 -22.77
CA LEU A 207 -16.87 -9.35 -23.39
C LEU A 207 -15.85 -9.26 -24.53
N ASP A 208 -15.08 -10.32 -24.73
CA ASP A 208 -14.25 -10.52 -25.91
C ASP A 208 -15.08 -10.93 -27.14
N ASP A 209 -14.42 -11.12 -28.29
CA ASP A 209 -15.08 -11.54 -29.54
C ASP A 209 -15.68 -12.96 -29.46
N ALA A 210 -15.27 -13.78 -28.49
CA ALA A 210 -15.81 -15.12 -28.26
C ALA A 210 -16.97 -15.12 -27.24
N GLY A 211 -17.25 -13.99 -26.60
CA GLY A 211 -18.30 -13.82 -25.61
C GLY A 211 -17.87 -14.13 -24.18
N ASN A 212 -16.58 -14.24 -23.92
CA ASN A 212 -16.06 -14.40 -22.55
C ASN A 212 -15.84 -13.05 -21.88
N PRO A 213 -16.05 -12.93 -20.56
CA PRO A 213 -15.74 -11.70 -19.84
C PRO A 213 -14.24 -11.41 -19.87
N ALA A 214 -13.87 -10.15 -20.02
CA ALA A 214 -12.48 -9.74 -20.12
C ALA A 214 -11.67 -10.04 -18.84
N ASN A 215 -12.24 -9.76 -17.67
CA ASN A 215 -11.63 -10.08 -16.37
C ASN A 215 -12.68 -9.96 -15.25
N PRO A 216 -13.37 -11.03 -14.85
CA PRO A 216 -14.36 -11.01 -13.78
C PRO A 216 -13.78 -10.60 -12.41
N LEU A 217 -12.53 -10.96 -12.14
CA LEU A 217 -11.88 -10.63 -10.88
C LEU A 217 -11.70 -9.10 -10.73
N LYS A 218 -11.38 -8.40 -11.83
CA LYS A 218 -11.37 -6.92 -11.86
C LYS A 218 -12.77 -6.34 -11.67
N VAL A 219 -13.82 -6.98 -12.17
CA VAL A 219 -15.19 -6.54 -11.90
C VAL A 219 -15.54 -6.66 -10.42
N GLN A 220 -15.12 -7.74 -9.74
CA GLN A 220 -15.26 -7.86 -8.28
C GLN A 220 -14.48 -6.77 -7.53
N GLN A 221 -13.29 -6.41 -7.98
CA GLN A 221 -12.48 -5.35 -7.36
C GLN A 221 -13.24 -4.01 -7.32
N LEU A 222 -14.05 -3.73 -8.32
CA LEU A 222 -14.85 -2.51 -8.36
C LEU A 222 -15.77 -2.36 -7.15
N LEU A 223 -16.26 -3.48 -6.59
CA LEU A 223 -17.16 -3.49 -5.42
C LEU A 223 -16.52 -2.86 -4.19
N GLN A 224 -15.20 -2.93 -4.06
CA GLN A 224 -14.44 -2.36 -2.95
C GLN A 224 -13.71 -1.04 -3.29
N GLN A 225 -13.65 -0.65 -4.59
CA GLN A 225 -12.86 0.52 -5.01
C GLN A 225 -13.68 1.73 -5.41
N MET A 226 -14.89 1.54 -5.93
CA MET A 226 -15.70 2.66 -6.38
C MET A 226 -16.41 3.32 -5.20
N TYR A 227 -15.95 4.49 -4.78
CA TYR A 227 -16.66 5.35 -3.85
C TYR A 227 -17.95 5.84 -4.49
N VAL A 228 -19.09 5.48 -3.90
CA VAL A 228 -20.39 5.89 -4.39
C VAL A 228 -20.64 7.35 -4.00
N MET A 229 -21.14 8.14 -4.95
CA MET A 229 -21.47 9.55 -4.76
C MET A 229 -22.94 9.81 -5.07
N GLN A 230 -23.55 10.74 -4.35
CA GLN A 230 -24.92 11.13 -4.56
C GLN A 230 -25.10 11.74 -5.96
N GLN A 231 -26.04 11.22 -6.74
CA GLN A 231 -26.33 11.73 -8.09
C GLN A 231 -26.69 13.24 -8.05
N ALA A 232 -27.62 13.63 -7.19
CA ALA A 232 -28.08 15.02 -7.10
C ALA A 232 -26.94 16.00 -6.77
N TYR A 233 -26.01 15.59 -5.90
CA TYR A 233 -24.82 16.37 -5.61
C TYR A 233 -23.89 16.47 -6.83
N LEU A 234 -23.58 15.32 -7.47
CA LEU A 234 -22.75 15.32 -8.67
C LEU A 234 -23.32 16.19 -9.79
N GLU A 235 -24.64 16.19 -9.99
CA GLU A 235 -25.30 17.08 -10.96
C GLU A 235 -25.04 18.57 -10.64
N THR A 236 -24.94 18.94 -9.35
CA THR A 236 -24.58 20.32 -8.96
C THR A 236 -23.13 20.64 -9.24
N VAL A 237 -22.22 19.68 -8.98
CA VAL A 237 -20.79 19.81 -9.30
C VAL A 237 -20.57 19.91 -10.83
N GLU A 238 -21.28 19.09 -11.60
CA GLU A 238 -21.26 19.14 -13.06
C GLU A 238 -21.75 20.51 -13.58
N ALA A 239 -22.83 21.02 -13.02
CA ALA A 239 -23.40 22.30 -13.44
C ALA A 239 -22.45 23.47 -13.16
N ARG A 240 -21.82 23.53 -11.97
CA ARG A 240 -20.88 24.59 -11.61
C ARG A 240 -19.59 24.55 -12.44
N ASN A 241 -19.20 23.37 -12.91
CA ASN A 241 -18.04 23.16 -13.77
C ASN A 241 -18.39 23.12 -15.26
N ASN A 242 -19.62 23.42 -15.66
CA ASN A 242 -20.11 23.34 -17.05
C ASN A 242 -19.87 21.96 -17.70
N SER A 243 -19.83 20.89 -16.90
CA SER A 243 -19.47 19.52 -17.30
C SER A 243 -18.11 19.45 -18.03
N ASP A 244 -17.22 20.38 -17.78
CA ASP A 244 -15.85 20.34 -18.28
C ASP A 244 -15.03 19.33 -17.48
N LYS A 245 -14.32 18.45 -18.19
CA LYS A 245 -13.60 17.33 -17.57
C LYS A 245 -12.47 17.77 -16.64
N GLU A 246 -11.68 18.72 -17.06
CA GLU A 246 -10.55 19.21 -16.26
C GLU A 246 -11.03 20.02 -15.06
N ALA A 247 -12.09 20.83 -15.24
CA ALA A 247 -12.69 21.56 -14.13
C ALA A 247 -13.31 20.61 -13.08
N MET A 248 -13.94 19.50 -13.51
CA MET A 248 -14.46 18.48 -12.60
C MET A 248 -13.35 17.85 -11.75
N LYS A 249 -12.20 17.53 -12.33
CA LYS A 249 -11.06 16.95 -11.62
C LYS A 249 -10.39 17.93 -10.64
N LEU A 250 -10.55 19.23 -10.86
CA LEU A 250 -9.96 20.29 -10.02
C LEU A 250 -10.95 20.85 -9.00
N ASP A 251 -12.22 20.43 -9.03
CA ASP A 251 -13.21 20.85 -8.05
C ASP A 251 -12.84 20.29 -6.68
N LYS A 252 -12.83 21.13 -5.65
CA LYS A 252 -12.42 20.72 -4.30
C LYS A 252 -13.47 19.89 -3.58
N MET A 253 -14.74 20.02 -3.99
CA MET A 253 -15.88 19.37 -3.32
C MET A 253 -15.97 19.67 -1.81
N ASP A 254 -15.65 20.90 -1.39
CA ASP A 254 -15.69 21.31 0.02
C ASP A 254 -17.13 21.27 0.61
N ASP A 255 -18.16 21.25 -0.27
CA ASP A 255 -19.59 21.19 0.07
C ASP A 255 -20.17 19.77 -0.08
N LEU A 256 -19.35 18.76 0.05
CA LEU A 256 -19.67 17.35 -0.21
C LEU A 256 -20.90 16.83 0.57
N ILE A 257 -21.55 15.84 -0.03
CA ILE A 257 -22.56 14.99 0.62
C ILE A 257 -21.93 13.61 0.80
N ALA A 258 -21.81 13.15 2.04
CA ALA A 258 -21.13 11.90 2.39
C ALA A 258 -22.10 10.73 2.55
N SER A 259 -21.58 9.51 2.36
CA SER A 259 -22.23 8.27 2.78
C SER A 259 -21.59 7.68 4.03
N GLY A 260 -20.33 8.01 4.29
CA GLY A 260 -19.54 7.48 5.39
C GLY A 260 -19.79 8.12 6.74
N PRO A 261 -19.20 7.55 7.80
CA PRO A 261 -19.46 7.96 9.19
C PRO A 261 -18.83 9.30 9.59
N TYR A 262 -17.96 9.89 8.77
CA TYR A 262 -17.27 11.13 9.10
C TYR A 262 -17.31 12.14 7.96
N MET A 263 -17.26 13.41 8.34
CA MET A 263 -17.20 14.57 7.46
C MET A 263 -15.91 15.36 7.71
N PRO A 264 -15.31 16.03 6.70
CA PRO A 264 -14.24 16.98 6.94
C PRO A 264 -14.65 18.04 7.95
N PHE A 265 -13.78 18.35 8.90
CA PHE A 265 -14.04 19.35 9.93
C PHE A 265 -13.05 20.51 9.84
N PHE A 266 -11.77 20.19 9.70
CA PHE A 266 -10.70 21.18 9.67
C PHE A 266 -9.42 20.54 9.09
N ASP A 267 -8.68 21.30 8.29
CA ASP A 267 -7.36 20.91 7.79
C ASP A 267 -6.41 22.10 7.71
N ASP A 268 -5.15 21.85 7.99
CA ASP A 268 -4.01 22.75 7.75
C ASP A 268 -2.76 21.93 7.37
N ASP A 269 -1.59 22.58 7.40
CA ASP A 269 -0.31 21.93 7.10
C ASP A 269 0.25 21.05 8.22
N GLN A 270 -0.42 20.97 9.37
CA GLN A 270 -0.01 20.19 10.55
C GLN A 270 -0.94 19.03 10.86
N LYS A 271 -2.24 19.17 10.58
CA LYS A 271 -3.23 18.12 10.86
C LYS A 271 -4.46 18.23 9.98
N VAL A 272 -5.11 17.09 9.81
CA VAL A 272 -6.43 16.98 9.19
C VAL A 272 -7.39 16.37 10.23
N VAL A 273 -8.56 16.96 10.39
CA VAL A 273 -9.54 16.54 11.40
C VAL A 273 -10.89 16.29 10.74
N PHE A 274 -11.50 15.17 11.11
CA PHE A 274 -12.85 14.77 10.71
C PHE A 274 -13.78 14.79 11.92
N ILE A 275 -15.04 15.06 11.67
CA ILE A 275 -16.10 14.99 12.66
C ILE A 275 -17.11 13.90 12.28
N ARG A 276 -17.53 13.10 13.27
CA ARG A 276 -18.53 12.05 13.08
C ARG A 276 -19.88 12.66 12.67
N ASP A 277 -20.53 12.06 11.68
CA ASP A 277 -21.91 12.34 11.36
C ASP A 277 -22.84 11.64 12.36
N GLU A 278 -23.54 12.41 13.21
CA GLU A 278 -24.46 11.88 14.22
C GLU A 278 -25.71 11.23 13.57
N ASN A 279 -25.96 11.47 12.28
CA ASN A 279 -27.05 10.88 11.52
C ASN A 279 -26.59 9.75 10.59
N TYR A 280 -25.33 9.32 10.69
CA TYR A 280 -24.78 8.29 9.83
C TYR A 280 -25.68 7.04 9.78
N TRP A 281 -25.98 6.58 8.57
CA TRP A 281 -26.90 5.48 8.31
C TRP A 281 -26.45 4.15 8.91
N GLY A 282 -25.15 3.91 9.03
CA GLY A 282 -24.56 2.67 9.55
C GLY A 282 -24.87 2.41 11.03
N GLN A 283 -25.47 3.36 11.77
CA GLN A 283 -26.02 3.09 13.10
C GLN A 283 -27.28 2.20 13.06
N ALA A 284 -27.87 1.94 11.88
CA ALA A 284 -28.95 0.99 11.70
C ALA A 284 -28.52 -0.44 12.07
N ALA A 285 -29.51 -1.26 12.51
CA ALA A 285 -29.26 -2.65 12.90
C ALA A 285 -28.81 -3.55 11.73
N SER A 286 -29.04 -3.11 10.49
CA SER A 286 -28.58 -3.78 9.26
C SER A 286 -27.09 -3.60 8.98
N MET A 287 -26.38 -2.75 9.77
CA MET A 287 -24.95 -2.49 9.63
C MET A 287 -24.25 -2.59 11.00
N TRP A 288 -23.73 -1.51 11.55
CA TRP A 288 -23.00 -1.53 12.83
C TRP A 288 -23.90 -1.51 14.07
N GLY A 289 -25.16 -1.08 13.95
CA GLY A 289 -26.10 -0.94 15.06
C GLY A 289 -25.77 0.19 16.06
N LYS A 290 -24.73 0.97 15.78
CA LYS A 290 -24.22 2.08 16.61
C LYS A 290 -23.34 3.00 15.78
N LEU A 291 -23.06 4.19 16.30
CA LEU A 291 -22.04 5.08 15.76
C LEU A 291 -20.62 4.64 16.16
N PRO A 292 -19.58 4.98 15.38
CA PRO A 292 -18.20 4.78 15.82
C PRO A 292 -17.92 5.58 17.11
N ALA A 293 -17.06 5.08 17.97
CA ALA A 293 -16.83 5.66 19.29
C ALA A 293 -16.19 7.06 19.26
N PRO A 294 -15.11 7.29 18.50
CA PRO A 294 -14.52 8.63 18.43
C PRO A 294 -15.46 9.61 17.73
N LYS A 295 -15.63 10.80 18.32
CA LYS A 295 -16.37 11.89 17.68
C LYS A 295 -15.55 12.60 16.63
N TYR A 296 -14.25 12.67 16.87
CA TYR A 296 -13.27 13.22 15.93
C TYR A 296 -12.20 12.20 15.58
N ILE A 297 -11.74 12.22 14.35
CA ILE A 297 -10.51 11.55 13.93
C ILE A 297 -9.56 12.64 13.47
N ALA A 298 -8.35 12.65 14.02
CA ALA A 298 -7.30 13.58 13.66
C ALA A 298 -6.08 12.83 13.12
N HIS A 299 -5.59 13.21 11.97
CA HIS A 299 -4.29 12.78 11.45
C HIS A 299 -3.28 13.91 11.62
N VAL A 300 -2.29 13.69 12.47
CA VAL A 300 -1.24 14.67 12.76
C VAL A 300 0.00 14.35 11.94
N ILE A 301 0.61 15.39 11.38
CA ILE A 301 1.78 15.29 10.52
C ILE A 301 3.04 15.49 11.35
N TYR A 302 3.93 14.50 11.35
CA TYR A 302 5.23 14.58 11.97
C TYR A 302 6.34 14.56 10.92
N ALA A 303 7.43 15.29 11.19
CA ALA A 303 8.51 15.48 10.23
C ALA A 303 9.25 14.17 9.87
N ASP A 304 9.30 13.23 10.81
CA ASP A 304 9.97 11.94 10.65
C ASP A 304 9.46 10.90 11.65
N ASN A 305 9.94 9.67 11.52
CA ASN A 305 9.58 8.55 12.40
C ASN A 305 9.90 8.82 13.88
N ASN A 306 11.01 9.51 14.18
CA ASN A 306 11.40 9.79 15.56
C ASN A 306 10.44 10.79 16.22
N ALA A 307 10.03 11.82 15.49
CA ALA A 307 9.05 12.80 15.99
C ALA A 307 7.70 12.14 16.29
N GLY A 308 7.22 11.25 15.40
CA GLY A 308 6.02 10.47 15.63
C GLY A 308 6.14 9.52 16.83
N GLN A 309 7.28 8.86 17.00
CA GLN A 309 7.53 8.00 18.15
C GLN A 309 7.50 8.79 19.47
N VAL A 310 8.12 9.98 19.51
CA VAL A 310 8.09 10.84 20.71
C VAL A 310 6.66 11.22 21.09
N ALA A 311 5.83 11.57 20.12
CA ALA A 311 4.43 11.90 20.33
C ALA A 311 3.61 10.68 20.81
N LEU A 312 3.86 9.50 20.24
CA LEU A 312 3.25 8.25 20.69
C LEU A 312 3.60 7.94 22.15
N GLU A 313 4.87 8.07 22.51
CA GLU A 313 5.35 7.85 23.89
C GLU A 313 4.74 8.86 24.88
N ALA A 314 4.51 10.09 24.46
CA ALA A 314 3.87 11.12 25.27
C ALA A 314 2.35 10.93 25.42
N GLY A 315 1.71 10.08 24.63
CA GLY A 315 0.26 9.90 24.59
C GLY A 315 -0.47 10.97 23.77
N ASP A 316 0.26 11.73 22.95
CA ASP A 316 -0.31 12.72 22.04
C ASP A 316 -0.90 12.06 20.77
N VAL A 317 -0.51 10.81 20.49
CA VAL A 317 -0.96 9.98 19.38
C VAL A 317 -1.49 8.66 19.93
N ASP A 318 -2.62 8.22 19.41
CA ASP A 318 -3.25 6.95 19.78
C ASP A 318 -2.83 5.81 18.85
N VAL A 319 -2.76 6.07 17.54
CA VAL A 319 -2.37 5.08 16.52
C VAL A 319 -1.20 5.64 15.71
N CYS A 320 -0.01 5.03 15.85
CA CYS A 320 1.17 5.40 15.09
C CYS A 320 1.38 4.43 13.93
N GLN A 321 1.39 4.97 12.72
CA GLN A 321 1.56 4.24 11.47
C GLN A 321 2.99 4.29 10.92
N GLN A 322 3.91 4.83 11.70
CA GLN A 322 5.31 5.00 11.33
C GLN A 322 6.17 3.87 11.90
N PHE A 323 7.25 3.55 11.20
CA PHE A 323 8.23 2.59 11.69
C PHE A 323 8.85 3.07 13.01
N THR A 324 8.78 2.23 14.02
CA THR A 324 9.38 2.48 15.35
C THR A 324 10.42 1.40 15.64
N THR A 325 11.68 1.79 15.75
CA THR A 325 12.76 0.86 16.09
C THR A 325 12.59 0.32 17.49
N ASP A 326 12.83 -1.00 17.67
CA ASP A 326 12.75 -1.67 18.98
C ASP A 326 11.41 -1.41 19.70
N VAL A 327 10.32 -1.50 18.97
CA VAL A 327 8.98 -1.17 19.46
C VAL A 327 8.65 -1.81 20.82
N GLN A 328 9.10 -3.04 21.08
CA GLN A 328 8.89 -3.76 22.34
C GLN A 328 9.48 -3.03 23.55
N LYS A 329 10.53 -2.24 23.38
CA LYS A 329 11.12 -1.49 24.51
C LYS A 329 10.17 -0.43 25.09
N LEU A 330 9.15 -0.04 24.33
CA LEU A 330 8.16 0.94 24.80
C LEU A 330 7.36 0.37 25.98
N TRP A 331 7.03 -0.91 25.98
CA TRP A 331 6.33 -1.54 27.10
C TRP A 331 7.26 -2.31 28.04
N GLU A 332 8.33 -2.98 27.55
CA GLU A 332 9.21 -3.79 28.39
C GLU A 332 10.14 -2.92 29.28
N GLU A 333 10.70 -1.85 28.73
CA GLU A 333 11.68 -0.99 29.45
C GLU A 333 11.06 0.30 29.97
N LYS A 334 10.18 0.95 29.17
CA LYS A 334 9.58 2.24 29.54
C LYS A 334 8.26 2.12 30.27
N ASN A 335 7.66 0.93 30.32
CA ASN A 335 6.35 0.64 30.93
C ASN A 335 5.23 1.57 30.43
N LEU A 336 5.22 1.90 29.15
CA LEU A 336 4.18 2.70 28.53
C LEU A 336 2.97 1.80 28.19
N PRO A 337 1.73 2.33 28.22
CA PRO A 337 0.52 1.59 27.82
C PRO A 337 0.45 1.49 26.29
N ILE A 338 1.45 0.88 25.69
CA ILE A 338 1.59 0.74 24.25
C ILE A 338 1.50 -0.74 23.89
N THR A 339 0.73 -1.03 22.86
CA THR A 339 0.55 -2.36 22.32
C THR A 339 0.67 -2.33 20.79
N THR A 340 0.71 -3.51 20.19
CA THR A 340 0.72 -3.72 18.74
C THR A 340 -0.32 -4.78 18.38
N TYR A 341 -0.59 -4.99 17.10
CA TYR A 341 -1.58 -5.98 16.65
C TYR A 341 -1.22 -7.43 17.06
N ILE A 342 0.08 -7.73 17.20
CA ILE A 342 0.63 -9.01 17.65
C ILE A 342 1.59 -8.72 18.81
N ASP A 343 1.47 -9.44 19.93
CA ASP A 343 2.25 -9.21 21.15
C ASP A 343 3.75 -9.56 21.02
N GLU A 344 4.07 -10.37 20.02
CA GLU A 344 5.43 -10.87 19.76
C GLU A 344 5.83 -10.59 18.30
N PRO A 345 7.09 -10.73 17.92
CA PRO A 345 7.49 -10.56 16.54
C PRO A 345 6.61 -11.36 15.57
N PRO A 346 6.15 -10.76 14.47
CA PRO A 346 6.57 -9.47 13.90
C PRO A 346 5.85 -8.23 14.40
N TYR A 347 5.11 -8.27 15.48
CA TYR A 347 4.33 -7.22 16.13
C TYR A 347 3.18 -6.65 15.29
N GLY A 348 3.31 -6.57 13.98
CA GLY A 348 2.31 -6.07 13.04
C GLY A 348 1.77 -7.14 12.09
N GLN A 349 0.59 -6.91 11.49
CA GLN A 349 0.08 -7.71 10.40
C GLN A 349 0.83 -7.34 9.11
N CYS A 350 1.72 -8.21 8.67
CA CYS A 350 2.43 -8.02 7.42
C CYS A 350 1.51 -8.24 6.22
N ALA A 351 1.60 -7.39 5.22
CA ALA A 351 0.76 -7.38 4.03
C ALA A 351 1.49 -6.96 2.75
N THR A 352 2.80 -6.76 2.83
CA THR A 352 3.67 -6.51 1.67
C THR A 352 4.95 -7.31 1.79
N MET A 353 5.66 -7.48 0.67
CA MET A 353 6.90 -8.24 0.60
C MET A 353 7.95 -7.49 -0.24
N PRO A 354 8.61 -6.46 0.32
CA PRO A 354 9.70 -5.78 -0.35
C PRO A 354 10.73 -6.78 -0.86
N SER A 355 11.00 -6.74 -2.16
CA SER A 355 11.74 -7.75 -2.89
C SER A 355 12.95 -7.16 -3.61
N CYS A 356 13.99 -7.96 -3.71
CA CYS A 356 15.12 -7.73 -4.59
C CYS A 356 14.77 -8.20 -6.00
N TRP A 357 14.73 -7.28 -6.95
CA TRP A 357 14.41 -7.51 -8.36
C TRP A 357 15.69 -7.50 -9.19
N MET A 358 15.89 -8.55 -9.97
CA MET A 358 17.08 -8.72 -10.79
C MET A 358 16.70 -8.68 -12.27
N ASN A 359 17.20 -7.71 -13.01
CA ASN A 359 16.91 -7.56 -14.43
C ASN A 359 17.55 -8.68 -15.25
N VAL A 360 16.72 -9.65 -15.68
CA VAL A 360 17.20 -10.85 -16.41
C VAL A 360 17.68 -10.56 -17.82
N GLU A 361 17.56 -9.34 -18.33
CA GLU A 361 18.16 -8.93 -19.61
C GLU A 361 19.61 -8.50 -19.46
N LYS A 362 20.13 -8.42 -18.23
CA LYS A 362 21.54 -8.07 -17.98
C LYS A 362 22.41 -9.34 -17.94
N PRO A 363 23.61 -9.30 -18.58
CA PRO A 363 24.53 -10.43 -18.60
C PRO A 363 24.89 -10.91 -17.19
N GLY A 364 24.78 -12.21 -16.94
CA GLY A 364 24.97 -12.83 -15.63
C GLY A 364 23.68 -12.94 -14.84
N LEU A 365 22.83 -11.89 -14.79
CA LEU A 365 21.50 -11.98 -14.18
C LEU A 365 20.49 -12.73 -15.07
N ASP A 366 20.79 -12.98 -16.34
CA ASP A 366 20.07 -13.90 -17.22
C ASP A 366 20.20 -15.38 -16.79
N GLN A 367 21.17 -15.70 -15.90
CA GLN A 367 21.39 -17.05 -15.38
C GLN A 367 20.61 -17.29 -14.08
N PRO A 368 19.67 -18.26 -14.05
CA PRO A 368 18.92 -18.59 -12.83
C PRO A 368 19.83 -18.98 -11.65
N GLU A 369 20.95 -19.64 -11.93
CA GLU A 369 21.92 -20.07 -10.92
C GLU A 369 22.56 -18.87 -10.20
N VAL A 370 22.86 -17.77 -10.92
CA VAL A 370 23.39 -16.53 -10.33
C VAL A 370 22.36 -15.88 -9.44
N ARG A 371 21.12 -15.75 -9.92
CA ARG A 371 20.03 -15.15 -9.13
C ARG A 371 19.73 -15.96 -7.88
N ARG A 372 19.66 -17.30 -8.03
CA ARG A 372 19.41 -18.21 -6.90
C ARG A 372 20.58 -18.18 -5.90
N ALA A 373 21.83 -18.12 -6.36
CA ALA A 373 22.99 -18.03 -5.49
C ALA A 373 23.00 -16.73 -4.66
N ILE A 374 22.65 -15.59 -5.26
CA ILE A 374 22.50 -14.32 -4.53
C ILE A 374 21.42 -14.46 -3.45
N ALA A 375 20.26 -15.04 -3.80
CA ALA A 375 19.16 -15.26 -2.86
C ALA A 375 19.54 -16.22 -1.72
N MET A 376 20.26 -17.32 -1.99
CA MET A 376 20.74 -18.27 -0.99
C MET A 376 21.81 -17.66 -0.07
N ALA A 377 22.69 -16.82 -0.60
CA ALA A 377 23.76 -16.19 0.18
C ALA A 377 23.23 -15.09 1.11
N THR A 378 22.11 -14.43 0.78
CA THR A 378 21.56 -13.31 1.52
C THR A 378 21.25 -13.68 2.98
N ASP A 379 21.73 -12.87 3.93
CA ASP A 379 21.48 -13.05 5.37
C ASP A 379 20.15 -12.37 5.76
N TYR A 380 19.05 -13.13 5.63
CA TYR A 380 17.71 -12.64 5.95
C TYR A 380 17.49 -12.43 7.44
N ASP A 381 18.13 -13.23 8.29
CA ASP A 381 18.02 -13.06 9.74
C ASP A 381 18.64 -11.73 10.17
N GLN A 382 19.75 -11.33 9.53
CA GLN A 382 20.35 -10.01 9.75
C GLN A 382 19.45 -8.89 9.21
N ILE A 383 18.81 -9.05 8.04
CA ILE A 383 17.84 -8.07 7.52
C ILE A 383 16.70 -7.91 8.51
N ILE A 384 16.08 -8.99 8.97
CA ILE A 384 14.94 -8.95 9.89
C ILE A 384 15.36 -8.32 11.24
N ALA A 385 16.50 -8.72 11.80
CA ALA A 385 16.95 -8.22 13.08
C ALA A 385 17.41 -6.76 13.04
N SER A 386 18.17 -6.35 12.01
CA SER A 386 18.84 -5.05 11.97
C SER A 386 18.06 -4.01 11.17
N ALA A 387 17.59 -4.33 9.95
CA ALA A 387 16.87 -3.39 9.13
C ALA A 387 15.39 -3.25 9.57
N MET A 388 14.76 -4.38 9.95
CA MET A 388 13.33 -4.42 10.33
C MET A 388 13.09 -4.40 11.83
N SER A 389 14.11 -4.41 12.67
CA SER A 389 13.94 -4.42 14.13
C SER A 389 12.98 -5.53 14.62
N ASN A 390 13.07 -6.71 14.02
CA ASN A 390 12.22 -7.89 14.22
C ASN A 390 10.72 -7.68 13.86
N GLN A 391 10.39 -6.68 13.08
CA GLN A 391 9.02 -6.40 12.62
C GLN A 391 8.71 -7.09 11.28
N SER A 392 9.26 -8.29 11.08
CA SER A 392 8.99 -9.20 9.97
C SER A 392 9.02 -10.63 10.49
N PRO A 393 8.11 -11.53 10.05
CA PRO A 393 8.28 -12.95 10.26
C PRO A 393 9.50 -13.44 9.49
N THR A 394 10.11 -14.50 10.00
CA THR A 394 11.19 -15.20 9.29
C THR A 394 10.65 -16.05 8.14
N PHE A 395 11.50 -16.36 7.16
CA PHE A 395 11.12 -17.27 6.07
C PHE A 395 10.98 -18.74 6.49
N THR A 396 11.31 -19.07 7.75
CA THR A 396 10.96 -20.34 8.37
C THR A 396 9.53 -20.36 8.90
N GLN A 397 9.06 -19.23 9.42
CA GLN A 397 7.67 -19.06 9.88
C GLN A 397 6.69 -18.94 8.72
N VAL A 398 7.06 -18.14 7.71
CA VAL A 398 6.27 -17.94 6.49
C VAL A 398 7.14 -18.30 5.28
N PRO A 399 6.89 -19.44 4.63
CA PRO A 399 7.65 -19.86 3.45
C PRO A 399 7.59 -18.84 2.32
N ARG A 400 8.66 -18.76 1.53
CA ARG A 400 8.74 -17.88 0.37
C ARG A 400 7.68 -18.25 -0.67
N SER A 401 6.96 -17.26 -1.12
CA SER A 401 5.95 -17.38 -2.16
C SER A 401 5.67 -16.01 -2.78
N THR A 402 4.73 -15.95 -3.70
CA THR A 402 4.18 -14.69 -4.23
C THR A 402 3.03 -14.16 -3.37
N MET A 403 2.74 -14.80 -2.23
CA MET A 403 1.59 -14.51 -1.37
C MET A 403 2.00 -13.79 -0.10
N ASN A 404 1.19 -12.84 0.36
CA ASN A 404 1.37 -12.19 1.65
C ASN A 404 1.15 -13.16 2.82
N PRO A 405 1.71 -12.88 4.00
CA PRO A 405 1.58 -13.74 5.18
C PRO A 405 0.23 -13.52 5.91
N THR A 406 -0.88 -13.47 5.16
CA THR A 406 -2.25 -13.47 5.69
C THR A 406 -2.88 -14.84 5.51
N ASP A 407 -3.77 -15.24 6.41
CA ASP A 407 -4.39 -16.57 6.35
C ASP A 407 -5.14 -16.79 5.03
N GLY A 408 -5.82 -15.76 4.53
CA GLY A 408 -6.54 -15.81 3.25
C GLY A 408 -5.61 -16.11 2.07
N GLU A 409 -4.48 -15.41 1.97
CA GLU A 409 -3.54 -15.63 0.88
C GLU A 409 -2.73 -16.92 1.04
N GLN A 410 -2.35 -17.29 2.26
CA GLN A 410 -1.63 -18.54 2.53
C GLN A 410 -2.47 -19.79 2.25
N ALA A 411 -3.80 -19.68 2.25
CA ALA A 411 -4.70 -20.77 1.87
C ALA A 411 -4.76 -21.03 0.35
N LEU A 412 -4.33 -20.05 -0.47
CA LEU A 412 -4.48 -20.09 -1.93
C LEU A 412 -3.55 -21.07 -2.65
N TYR A 413 -2.54 -21.62 -1.99
CA TYR A 413 -1.59 -22.54 -2.61
C TYR A 413 -1.22 -23.74 -1.71
N ASP A 414 -0.57 -24.75 -2.26
CA ASP A 414 -0.11 -25.92 -1.54
C ASP A 414 1.33 -25.72 -1.04
N HIS A 415 1.49 -25.56 0.27
CA HIS A 415 2.79 -25.39 0.93
C HIS A 415 3.69 -26.62 0.78
N ASP A 416 3.12 -27.83 0.76
CA ASP A 416 3.89 -29.06 0.62
C ASP A 416 4.51 -29.19 -0.77
N ALA A 417 3.84 -28.69 -1.80
CA ALA A 417 4.33 -28.75 -3.16
C ALA A 417 5.60 -27.90 -3.38
N ILE A 418 5.72 -26.78 -2.65
CA ILE A 418 6.85 -25.83 -2.82
C ILE A 418 7.96 -26.00 -1.76
N LYS A 419 7.83 -26.91 -0.80
CA LYS A 419 8.76 -27.03 0.33
C LYS A 419 10.20 -27.32 -0.08
N ASP A 420 10.39 -28.17 -1.12
CA ASP A 420 11.72 -28.57 -1.60
C ASP A 420 12.36 -27.49 -2.51
N LEU A 421 11.59 -26.46 -2.90
CA LEU A 421 12.06 -25.29 -3.66
C LEU A 421 12.50 -24.15 -2.73
N GLN A 422 12.17 -24.22 -1.44
CA GLN A 422 12.59 -23.23 -0.46
C GLN A 422 14.11 -23.24 -0.32
N PHE A 423 14.68 -22.11 0.03
CA PHE A 423 16.10 -21.98 0.34
C PHE A 423 16.28 -21.20 1.64
N ALA A 424 17.21 -21.66 2.45
CA ALA A 424 17.65 -20.92 3.62
C ALA A 424 18.47 -19.71 3.18
N GLY A 425 18.46 -18.65 3.96
CA GLY A 425 19.42 -17.58 3.82
C GLY A 425 20.77 -17.93 4.43
N ASN A 426 21.79 -17.11 4.13
CA ASN A 426 23.16 -17.25 4.64
C ASN A 426 23.80 -18.63 4.31
N ASP A 427 23.33 -19.26 3.23
CA ASP A 427 23.86 -20.54 2.71
C ASP A 427 25.00 -20.26 1.71
N ILE A 428 26.12 -19.80 2.23
CA ILE A 428 27.31 -19.45 1.43
C ILE A 428 27.91 -20.69 0.76
N GLU A 429 27.90 -21.83 1.46
CA GLU A 429 28.45 -23.09 0.92
C GLU A 429 27.61 -23.61 -0.24
N GLY A 430 26.29 -23.68 -0.07
CA GLY A 430 25.35 -24.12 -1.13
C GLY A 430 25.36 -23.16 -2.33
N ALA A 431 25.40 -21.86 -2.10
CA ALA A 431 25.48 -20.87 -3.17
C ALA A 431 26.77 -20.98 -3.99
N ASN A 432 27.92 -21.16 -3.33
CA ASN A 432 29.19 -21.41 -4.03
C ASN A 432 29.16 -22.72 -4.83
N ALA A 433 28.63 -23.80 -4.25
CA ALA A 433 28.52 -25.08 -4.94
C ALA A 433 27.63 -24.98 -6.19
N LEU A 434 26.51 -24.25 -6.10
CA LEU A 434 25.62 -24.00 -7.25
C LEU A 434 26.34 -23.27 -8.39
N LEU A 435 27.09 -22.21 -8.07
CA LEU A 435 27.86 -21.46 -9.07
C LEU A 435 29.00 -22.30 -9.69
N ASP A 436 29.69 -23.10 -8.87
CA ASP A 436 30.76 -24.01 -9.35
C ASP A 436 30.21 -25.08 -10.30
N GLU A 437 29.05 -25.67 -9.99
CA GLU A 437 28.36 -26.65 -10.84
C GLU A 437 27.91 -26.03 -12.16
N ALA A 438 27.47 -24.78 -12.15
CA ALA A 438 27.13 -24.01 -13.34
C ALA A 438 28.35 -23.55 -14.16
N GLY A 439 29.59 -23.78 -13.65
CA GLY A 439 30.83 -23.38 -14.31
C GLY A 439 31.07 -21.86 -14.21
N ILE A 440 30.45 -21.18 -13.28
CA ILE A 440 30.60 -19.75 -13.01
C ILE A 440 31.67 -19.61 -11.92
N VAL A 441 32.91 -19.37 -12.32
CA VAL A 441 34.10 -19.42 -11.46
C VAL A 441 34.94 -18.14 -11.59
N ASP A 442 35.70 -17.83 -10.57
CA ASP A 442 36.74 -16.79 -10.62
C ASP A 442 37.94 -17.35 -11.44
N SER A 443 38.04 -16.94 -12.70
CA SER A 443 39.01 -17.50 -13.65
C SER A 443 40.33 -16.75 -13.70
N ASP A 444 40.37 -15.50 -13.25
CA ASP A 444 41.57 -14.65 -13.24
C ASP A 444 42.17 -14.44 -11.83
N GLY A 445 41.43 -14.81 -10.78
CA GLY A 445 41.87 -14.81 -9.39
C GLY A 445 41.74 -13.46 -8.70
N ASP A 446 40.88 -12.59 -9.17
CA ASP A 446 40.64 -11.27 -8.58
C ASP A 446 39.59 -11.28 -7.44
N GLY A 447 38.94 -12.43 -7.24
CA GLY A 447 37.93 -12.64 -6.20
C GLY A 447 36.50 -12.43 -6.68
N ILE A 448 36.30 -12.11 -7.96
CA ILE A 448 34.97 -11.98 -8.60
C ILE A 448 34.83 -13.12 -9.62
N ARG A 449 33.65 -13.75 -9.62
CA ARG A 449 33.34 -14.80 -10.59
C ARG A 449 32.96 -14.20 -11.93
N GLU A 450 33.23 -14.92 -13.02
CA GLU A 450 32.85 -14.51 -14.38
C GLU A 450 31.80 -15.44 -14.97
N TYR A 451 30.92 -14.85 -15.76
CA TYR A 451 30.06 -15.54 -16.70
C TYR A 451 30.43 -15.15 -18.14
N ASN A 452 30.85 -16.14 -18.95
CA ASN A 452 31.32 -15.92 -20.31
C ASN A 452 32.48 -14.87 -20.42
N GLY A 453 33.35 -14.80 -19.39
CA GLY A 453 34.45 -13.85 -19.31
C GLY A 453 34.05 -12.42 -18.92
N THR A 454 32.81 -12.23 -18.47
CA THR A 454 32.32 -10.97 -17.92
C THR A 454 32.24 -11.09 -16.41
N PRO A 455 32.89 -10.23 -15.62
CA PRO A 455 32.76 -10.23 -14.17
C PRO A 455 31.32 -10.05 -13.70
N LEU A 456 30.93 -10.80 -12.67
CA LEU A 456 29.63 -10.63 -12.01
C LEU A 456 29.69 -9.44 -11.04
N SER A 457 29.60 -8.23 -11.61
CA SER A 457 29.59 -6.98 -10.88
C SER A 457 28.35 -6.19 -11.28
N PHE A 458 27.51 -5.83 -10.28
CA PHE A 458 26.20 -5.24 -10.50
C PHE A 458 25.98 -4.01 -9.60
N LYS A 459 25.17 -3.08 -10.10
CA LYS A 459 24.62 -1.97 -9.31
C LYS A 459 23.28 -2.38 -8.74
N ALA A 460 23.08 -2.17 -7.44
CA ALA A 460 21.79 -2.38 -6.76
C ALA A 460 21.28 -1.07 -6.19
N GLU A 461 20.00 -0.76 -6.41
CA GLU A 461 19.44 0.53 -6.05
C GLU A 461 18.09 0.47 -5.32
N CYS A 462 17.90 1.45 -4.46
CA CYS A 462 16.62 1.83 -3.87
C CYS A 462 16.65 3.34 -3.56
N PRO A 463 15.49 3.98 -3.29
CA PRO A 463 15.46 5.41 -2.99
C PRO A 463 16.30 5.79 -1.78
N ASP A 464 16.98 6.95 -1.87
CA ASP A 464 17.65 7.56 -0.72
C ASP A 464 16.65 7.89 0.40
N GLY A 465 17.10 7.73 1.66
CA GLY A 465 16.28 7.97 2.84
C GLY A 465 15.35 6.82 3.24
N TRP A 466 15.22 5.77 2.44
CA TRP A 466 14.46 4.56 2.80
C TRP A 466 15.38 3.60 3.56
N THR A 467 15.57 3.91 4.84
CA THR A 467 16.66 3.38 5.66
C THR A 467 16.62 1.86 5.86
N ASP A 468 15.44 1.26 6.01
CA ASP A 468 15.23 -0.19 6.09
C ASP A 468 15.61 -0.88 4.76
N TRP A 469 15.30 -0.26 3.63
CA TRP A 469 15.66 -0.77 2.30
C TRP A 469 17.13 -0.61 1.99
N MET A 470 17.70 0.57 2.30
CA MET A 470 19.14 0.83 2.13
C MET A 470 19.97 -0.18 2.92
N ALA A 471 19.65 -0.38 4.20
CA ALA A 471 20.33 -1.37 5.05
C ALA A 471 20.16 -2.80 4.53
N SER A 472 19.00 -3.15 4.00
CA SER A 472 18.75 -4.47 3.40
C SER A 472 19.59 -4.72 2.17
N LEU A 473 19.70 -3.76 1.25
CA LEU A 473 20.55 -3.89 0.06
C LEU A 473 22.05 -3.97 0.41
N GLU A 474 22.50 -3.26 1.44
CA GLU A 474 23.88 -3.37 1.92
C GLU A 474 24.18 -4.78 2.47
N ILE A 475 23.20 -5.41 3.14
CA ILE A 475 23.34 -6.80 3.61
C ILE A 475 23.36 -7.76 2.42
N VAL A 476 22.51 -7.58 1.40
CA VAL A 476 22.56 -8.37 0.15
C VAL A 476 23.94 -8.25 -0.52
N ALA A 477 24.46 -7.04 -0.67
CA ALA A 477 25.77 -6.78 -1.26
C ALA A 477 26.90 -7.46 -0.47
N SER A 478 26.86 -7.33 0.85
CA SER A 478 27.85 -7.98 1.74
C SER A 478 27.78 -9.52 1.66
N SER A 479 26.59 -10.08 1.53
CA SER A 479 26.39 -11.52 1.38
C SER A 479 26.87 -12.02 0.01
N ALA A 480 26.51 -11.34 -1.07
CA ALA A 480 26.93 -11.67 -2.44
C ALA A 480 28.45 -11.67 -2.61
N LYS A 481 29.15 -10.76 -1.92
CA LYS A 481 30.62 -10.71 -1.94
C LYS A 481 31.26 -12.01 -1.43
N GLN A 482 30.63 -12.73 -0.50
CA GLN A 482 31.16 -14.00 0.06
C GLN A 482 31.11 -15.15 -0.95
N ILE A 483 30.33 -15.00 -2.02
CA ILE A 483 30.22 -15.97 -3.12
C ILE A 483 30.87 -15.48 -4.43
N GLY A 484 31.72 -14.42 -4.35
CA GLY A 484 32.43 -13.88 -5.50
C GLY A 484 31.56 -13.07 -6.47
N ILE A 485 30.48 -12.47 -5.99
CA ILE A 485 29.65 -11.54 -6.77
C ILE A 485 29.77 -10.14 -6.15
N ASP A 486 30.17 -9.16 -6.95
CA ASP A 486 30.32 -7.77 -6.52
C ASP A 486 28.99 -7.03 -6.74
N ILE A 487 28.36 -6.56 -5.68
CA ILE A 487 27.16 -5.72 -5.75
C ILE A 487 27.48 -4.37 -5.11
N GLN A 488 27.33 -3.31 -5.87
CA GLN A 488 27.57 -1.94 -5.45
C GLN A 488 26.22 -1.25 -5.21
N THR A 489 25.97 -0.85 -3.97
CA THR A 489 24.73 -0.14 -3.61
C THR A 489 24.75 1.29 -4.10
N PHE A 490 23.59 1.77 -4.57
CA PHE A 490 23.37 3.12 -5.05
C PHE A 490 21.99 3.60 -4.59
N PHE A 491 21.94 4.82 -4.07
CA PHE A 491 20.71 5.38 -3.48
C PHE A 491 20.37 6.70 -4.18
N PRO A 492 19.69 6.65 -5.34
CA PRO A 492 19.27 7.85 -6.06
C PRO A 492 18.09 8.51 -5.34
N ASP A 493 17.78 9.76 -5.73
CA ASP A 493 16.50 10.34 -5.37
C ASP A 493 15.31 9.54 -5.96
N THR A 494 14.14 9.68 -5.35
CA THR A 494 12.96 8.88 -5.70
C THR A 494 12.54 8.99 -7.17
N ASN A 495 12.68 10.17 -7.80
CA ASN A 495 12.29 10.35 -9.20
C ASN A 495 13.26 9.61 -10.12
N THR A 496 14.56 9.74 -9.87
CA THR A 496 15.62 9.02 -10.62
C THR A 496 15.43 7.50 -10.46
N PHE A 497 15.15 7.02 -9.25
CA PHE A 497 14.89 5.60 -9.01
C PHE A 497 13.71 5.08 -9.86
N TYR A 498 12.57 5.78 -9.83
CA TYR A 498 11.42 5.34 -10.61
C TYR A 498 11.64 5.46 -12.12
N ASP A 499 12.38 6.45 -12.60
CA ASP A 499 12.75 6.55 -14.01
C ASP A 499 13.62 5.34 -14.43
N ASP A 500 14.62 4.98 -13.63
CA ASP A 500 15.50 3.83 -13.89
C ASP A 500 14.70 2.51 -13.92
N ILE A 501 13.87 2.22 -12.90
CA ILE A 501 13.16 0.92 -12.85
C ILE A 501 12.03 0.80 -13.89
N THR A 502 11.36 1.90 -14.22
CA THR A 502 10.26 1.87 -15.19
C THR A 502 10.74 1.81 -16.63
N THR A 503 11.96 2.28 -16.90
CA THR A 503 12.60 2.22 -18.24
C THR A 503 13.56 1.04 -18.41
N GLY A 504 13.75 0.20 -17.36
CA GLY A 504 14.66 -0.94 -17.39
C GLY A 504 16.14 -0.56 -17.35
N ASN A 505 16.47 0.66 -16.95
CA ASN A 505 17.84 1.18 -16.84
C ASN A 505 18.51 0.84 -15.50
N PHE A 506 18.28 -0.34 -14.98
CA PHE A 506 18.84 -0.84 -13.74
C PHE A 506 19.34 -2.29 -13.90
N GLU A 507 20.12 -2.79 -12.96
CA GLU A 507 20.55 -4.18 -12.89
C GLU A 507 19.85 -4.92 -11.76
N ILE A 508 19.92 -4.39 -10.53
CA ILE A 508 19.22 -4.89 -9.35
C ILE A 508 18.51 -3.70 -8.69
N CYS A 509 17.26 -3.88 -8.30
CA CYS A 509 16.57 -2.87 -7.48
C CYS A 509 15.80 -3.53 -6.34
N MET A 510 15.51 -2.75 -5.29
CA MET A 510 14.56 -3.14 -4.26
C MET A 510 13.26 -2.37 -4.49
N ASN A 511 12.16 -3.11 -4.62
CA ASN A 511 10.83 -2.52 -4.73
C ASN A 511 9.78 -3.46 -4.14
N SER A 512 8.62 -2.92 -3.76
CA SER A 512 7.52 -3.70 -3.20
C SER A 512 6.44 -3.96 -4.26
N PRO A 513 5.94 -5.19 -4.38
CA PRO A 513 4.75 -5.45 -5.17
C PRO A 513 3.50 -4.89 -4.47
N SER A 514 2.37 -4.90 -5.18
CA SER A 514 1.07 -4.44 -4.66
C SER A 514 0.69 -5.11 -3.33
N GLY A 515 0.09 -4.32 -2.44
CA GLY A 515 -0.32 -4.73 -1.10
C GLY A 515 -1.55 -5.66 -1.08
N SER A 516 -2.64 -5.26 -0.41
CA SER A 516 -3.80 -6.10 -0.12
C SER A 516 -5.07 -5.63 -0.81
N SER A 517 -5.66 -6.47 -1.68
CA SER A 517 -7.00 -6.34 -2.24
C SER A 517 -7.47 -7.69 -2.75
N ILE A 518 -8.74 -7.82 -3.10
CA ILE A 518 -9.29 -9.08 -3.65
C ILE A 518 -8.57 -9.54 -4.93
N THR A 519 -7.98 -8.62 -5.69
CA THR A 519 -7.24 -8.94 -6.91
C THR A 519 -5.74 -9.12 -6.70
N ASN A 520 -5.20 -8.69 -5.57
CA ASN A 520 -3.75 -8.61 -5.39
C ASN A 520 -3.02 -9.96 -5.37
N PRO A 521 -3.58 -11.09 -4.90
CA PRO A 521 -2.92 -12.38 -5.10
C PRO A 521 -2.61 -12.66 -6.57
N TRP A 522 -3.59 -12.48 -7.45
CA TRP A 522 -3.40 -12.59 -8.91
C TRP A 522 -2.51 -11.44 -9.44
N GLY A 523 -2.81 -10.20 -9.08
CA GLY A 523 -2.07 -9.01 -9.51
C GLY A 523 -0.60 -9.07 -9.14
N ARG A 524 -0.28 -9.61 -7.95
CA ARG A 524 1.09 -9.80 -7.50
C ARG A 524 1.81 -10.91 -8.31
N CYS A 525 1.12 -11.99 -8.63
CA CYS A 525 1.66 -12.99 -9.57
C CYS A 525 1.92 -12.38 -10.96
N MET A 526 1.02 -11.50 -11.45
CA MET A 526 1.24 -10.72 -12.66
C MET A 526 2.51 -9.85 -12.55
N GLN A 527 2.71 -9.19 -11.42
CA GLN A 527 3.88 -8.36 -11.17
C GLN A 527 5.19 -9.15 -11.13
N PHE A 528 5.16 -10.38 -10.66
CA PHE A 528 6.38 -11.21 -10.62
C PHE A 528 6.67 -11.94 -11.94
N LEU A 529 5.64 -12.35 -12.69
CA LEU A 529 5.79 -13.39 -13.72
C LEU A 529 5.25 -13.03 -15.11
N SER A 530 4.42 -11.98 -15.26
CA SER A 530 3.76 -11.73 -16.54
C SER A 530 4.69 -11.11 -17.58
N SER A 531 4.83 -11.78 -18.72
CA SER A 531 5.54 -11.26 -19.90
C SER A 531 4.90 -9.98 -20.45
N GLN A 532 3.59 -9.79 -20.24
CA GLN A 532 2.88 -8.59 -20.66
C GLN A 532 3.46 -7.32 -20.02
N TYR A 533 3.85 -7.39 -18.74
CA TYR A 533 4.43 -6.25 -18.05
C TYR A 533 5.90 -6.01 -18.48
N ALA A 534 6.64 -7.09 -18.73
CA ALA A 534 8.00 -6.99 -19.27
C ALA A 534 8.07 -6.37 -20.68
N ASP A 535 6.99 -6.41 -21.44
CA ASP A 535 6.91 -5.88 -22.81
C ASP A 535 6.51 -4.39 -22.86
N LEU A 536 6.25 -3.73 -21.72
CA LEU A 536 5.90 -2.32 -21.65
C LEU A 536 7.13 -1.43 -21.87
N GLU A 537 7.03 -0.43 -22.72
CA GLU A 537 8.12 0.53 -22.99
C GLU A 537 8.44 1.38 -21.75
N VAL A 538 7.41 1.74 -20.96
CA VAL A 538 7.52 2.36 -19.64
C VAL A 538 6.69 1.52 -18.68
N ASN A 539 7.36 0.82 -17.79
CA ASN A 539 6.74 -0.23 -16.98
C ASN A 539 6.51 0.21 -15.53
N TRP A 540 5.35 0.78 -15.27
CA TRP A 540 4.86 1.03 -13.92
C TRP A 540 4.12 -0.16 -13.30
N SER A 541 3.82 -1.20 -14.09
CA SER A 541 2.91 -2.27 -13.70
C SER A 541 3.54 -3.38 -12.87
N GLY A 542 4.86 -3.50 -12.88
CA GLY A 542 5.59 -4.59 -12.22
C GLY A 542 6.41 -5.43 -13.20
N ASN A 543 6.83 -6.62 -12.77
CA ASN A 543 7.78 -7.47 -13.47
C ASN A 543 9.05 -6.67 -13.91
N TRP A 544 9.55 -5.88 -12.97
CA TRP A 544 10.79 -5.12 -13.20
C TRP A 544 11.97 -6.03 -13.51
N SER A 545 11.91 -7.32 -13.13
CA SER A 545 12.90 -8.33 -13.54
C SER A 545 12.95 -8.58 -15.04
N GLN A 546 11.99 -8.10 -15.85
CA GLN A 546 11.88 -8.38 -17.27
C GLN A 546 11.76 -9.89 -17.59
N TYR A 547 11.29 -10.67 -16.62
CA TYR A 547 11.15 -12.12 -16.70
C TYR A 547 10.00 -12.52 -17.65
N ARG A 548 10.17 -13.62 -18.40
CA ARG A 548 9.17 -14.13 -19.33
C ARG A 548 9.04 -15.65 -19.20
N ASN A 549 7.80 -16.10 -19.00
CA ASN A 549 7.50 -17.53 -18.94
C ASN A 549 6.09 -17.79 -19.54
N ALA A 550 6.04 -18.52 -20.65
CA ALA A 550 4.79 -18.76 -21.37
C ALA A 550 3.78 -19.60 -20.57
N GLU A 551 4.24 -20.52 -19.70
CA GLU A 551 3.35 -21.30 -18.83
C GLU A 551 2.74 -20.40 -17.76
N ALA A 552 3.52 -19.50 -17.16
CA ALA A 552 3.01 -18.53 -16.22
C ALA A 552 1.96 -17.62 -16.87
N ASP A 553 2.24 -17.08 -18.06
CA ASP A 553 1.28 -16.25 -18.81
C ASP A 553 -0.05 -16.98 -19.08
N GLU A 554 0.01 -18.27 -19.45
CA GLU A 554 -1.18 -19.09 -19.67
C GLU A 554 -2.01 -19.28 -18.38
N ILE A 555 -1.35 -19.52 -17.24
CA ILE A 555 -2.02 -19.68 -15.95
C ILE A 555 -2.61 -18.34 -15.47
N LEU A 556 -1.85 -17.26 -15.58
CA LEU A 556 -2.29 -15.92 -15.21
C LEU A 556 -3.54 -15.46 -15.99
N ALA A 557 -3.66 -15.87 -17.24
CA ALA A 557 -4.85 -15.58 -18.05
C ALA A 557 -6.07 -16.42 -17.64
N LYS A 558 -5.90 -17.59 -17.01
CA LYS A 558 -6.99 -18.47 -16.58
C LYS A 558 -7.58 -18.08 -15.22
N ILE A 559 -6.74 -17.62 -14.28
CA ILE A 559 -7.16 -17.31 -12.90
C ILE A 559 -8.41 -16.41 -12.85
N PRO A 560 -8.49 -15.28 -13.59
CA PRO A 560 -9.66 -14.41 -13.51
C PRO A 560 -10.98 -15.04 -13.97
N LEU A 561 -10.91 -16.15 -14.71
CA LEU A 561 -12.05 -16.85 -15.30
C LEU A 561 -12.42 -18.13 -14.53
N GLU A 562 -11.69 -18.44 -13.45
CA GLU A 562 -11.85 -19.67 -12.69
C GLU A 562 -12.63 -19.40 -11.40
N THR A 563 -13.53 -20.29 -11.03
CA THR A 563 -14.33 -20.22 -9.80
C THR A 563 -14.18 -21.46 -8.93
N ASP A 564 -13.56 -22.53 -9.45
CA ASP A 564 -13.29 -23.73 -8.66
C ASP A 564 -12.06 -23.50 -7.78
N GLU A 565 -12.26 -23.49 -6.46
CA GLU A 565 -11.20 -23.22 -5.48
C GLU A 565 -10.03 -24.21 -5.57
N ALA A 566 -10.30 -25.48 -5.90
CA ALA A 566 -9.26 -26.47 -6.02
C ALA A 566 -8.38 -26.21 -7.24
N THR A 567 -8.98 -25.84 -8.35
CA THR A 567 -8.27 -25.45 -9.58
C THR A 567 -7.50 -24.15 -9.39
N LEU A 568 -8.08 -23.14 -8.71
CA LEU A 568 -7.36 -21.91 -8.34
C LEU A 568 -6.13 -22.22 -7.48
N LYS A 569 -6.28 -23.13 -6.52
CA LYS A 569 -5.17 -23.57 -5.68
C LYS A 569 -4.06 -24.25 -6.48
N GLU A 570 -4.41 -25.08 -7.47
CA GLU A 570 -3.43 -25.69 -8.40
C GLU A 570 -2.69 -24.60 -9.21
N TYR A 571 -3.40 -23.59 -9.72
CA TYR A 571 -2.82 -22.49 -10.47
C TYR A 571 -1.84 -21.66 -9.65
N TYR A 572 -2.25 -21.23 -8.47
CA TYR A 572 -1.35 -20.45 -7.58
C TYR A 572 -0.16 -21.28 -7.08
N THR A 573 -0.37 -22.59 -6.83
CA THR A 573 0.75 -23.49 -6.49
C THR A 573 1.76 -23.54 -7.63
N ARG A 574 1.30 -23.72 -8.87
CA ARG A 574 2.19 -23.81 -10.02
C ARG A 574 2.93 -22.50 -10.30
N LEU A 575 2.29 -21.34 -10.13
CA LEU A 575 2.95 -20.04 -10.25
C LEU A 575 4.05 -19.88 -9.18
N ASN A 576 3.81 -20.32 -7.96
CA ASN A 576 4.83 -20.32 -6.90
C ASN A 576 5.99 -21.28 -7.18
N GLU A 577 5.73 -22.46 -7.78
CA GLU A 577 6.80 -23.37 -8.23
C GLU A 577 7.69 -22.70 -9.28
N ILE A 578 7.09 -22.03 -10.28
CA ILE A 578 7.83 -21.29 -11.33
C ILE A 578 8.67 -20.18 -10.68
N TYR A 579 8.05 -19.36 -9.83
CA TYR A 579 8.72 -18.26 -9.14
C TYR A 579 9.93 -18.71 -8.32
N LEU A 580 9.78 -19.78 -7.55
CA LEU A 580 10.83 -20.30 -6.69
C LEU A 580 11.90 -21.10 -7.45
N THR A 581 11.58 -21.65 -8.63
CA THR A 581 12.55 -22.33 -9.48
C THR A 581 13.46 -21.35 -10.21
N ASP A 582 12.86 -20.32 -10.82
CA ASP A 582 13.59 -19.41 -11.72
C ASP A 582 14.11 -18.15 -10.99
N VAL A 583 13.61 -17.88 -9.80
CA VAL A 583 14.02 -16.78 -8.91
C VAL A 583 14.23 -15.45 -9.68
N PRO A 584 13.21 -14.94 -10.39
CA PRO A 584 13.35 -13.65 -11.08
C PRO A 584 13.53 -12.49 -10.09
N SER A 585 13.00 -12.65 -8.89
CA SER A 585 13.16 -11.80 -7.72
C SER A 585 13.02 -12.62 -6.46
N PHE A 586 13.33 -12.05 -5.31
CA PHE A 586 13.13 -12.71 -4.02
C PHE A 586 12.80 -11.70 -2.93
N ALA A 587 11.83 -12.03 -2.08
CA ALA A 587 11.47 -11.19 -0.95
C ALA A 587 12.63 -11.12 0.06
N LEU A 588 12.91 -9.90 0.53
CA LEU A 588 13.92 -9.64 1.56
C LEU A 588 13.32 -9.69 2.97
N MET A 589 12.03 -9.34 3.08
CA MET A 589 11.26 -9.32 4.30
C MET A 589 9.77 -9.41 3.98
N TYR A 590 8.95 -9.67 4.98
CA TYR A 590 7.55 -9.29 4.98
C TYR A 590 7.39 -8.04 5.83
N ARG A 591 6.49 -7.15 5.47
CA ARG A 591 6.32 -5.86 6.12
C ARG A 591 4.84 -5.53 6.27
N PRO A 592 4.42 -4.88 7.36
CA PRO A 592 3.11 -4.22 7.38
C PRO A 592 2.99 -3.23 6.22
N GLU A 593 1.82 -3.08 5.66
CA GLU A 593 1.55 -2.01 4.69
C GLU A 593 1.75 -0.66 5.36
N LEU A 594 1.14 -0.48 6.52
CA LEU A 594 1.45 0.56 7.50
C LEU A 594 1.71 -0.07 8.86
N PHE A 595 2.57 0.53 9.65
CA PHE A 595 2.79 0.07 11.02
C PHE A 595 1.59 0.41 11.89
N TYR A 596 1.34 -0.41 12.88
CA TYR A 596 0.22 -0.27 13.80
C TYR A 596 0.73 -0.41 15.23
N ILE A 597 0.93 0.73 15.87
CA ILE A 597 1.41 0.83 17.24
C ILE A 597 0.42 1.73 17.98
N VAL A 598 -0.25 1.21 19.00
CA VAL A 598 -1.31 1.91 19.69
C VAL A 598 -0.92 2.28 21.11
N ASN A 599 -1.27 3.51 21.53
CA ASN A 599 -1.13 3.97 22.89
C ASN A 599 -2.52 3.94 23.56
N GLU A 600 -2.66 3.09 24.55
CA GLU A 600 -3.91 2.85 25.27
C GLU A 600 -4.09 3.76 26.51
N SER A 601 -3.51 4.96 26.52
CA SER A 601 -3.70 5.90 27.63
C SER A 601 -5.07 6.59 27.62
N VAL A 602 -5.72 6.71 26.47
CA VAL A 602 -7.04 7.38 26.32
C VAL A 602 -8.09 6.45 25.74
N TRP A 603 -7.77 5.76 24.67
CA TRP A 603 -8.63 4.79 24.01
C TRP A 603 -8.12 3.37 24.22
N THR A 604 -9.03 2.40 24.35
CA THR A 604 -8.75 0.96 24.43
C THR A 604 -9.77 0.17 23.63
N GLY A 605 -9.54 -1.14 23.48
CA GLY A 605 -10.41 -2.00 22.67
C GLY A 605 -9.97 -2.06 21.20
N TYR A 606 -8.72 -1.78 20.95
CA TYR A 606 -8.11 -1.96 19.62
C TYR A 606 -8.09 -3.43 19.22
N PRO A 607 -8.28 -3.75 17.92
CA PRO A 607 -8.20 -5.12 17.46
C PRO A 607 -6.79 -5.67 17.63
N MET A 608 -6.72 -6.94 18.05
CA MET A 608 -5.49 -7.70 18.16
C MET A 608 -5.65 -9.03 17.43
N LYS A 609 -4.55 -9.59 16.97
CA LYS A 609 -4.54 -10.95 16.43
C LYS A 609 -5.08 -11.91 17.50
N ASP A 610 -5.97 -12.81 17.09
CA ASP A 610 -6.53 -13.84 17.96
C ASP A 610 -7.52 -13.34 19.05
N ASP A 611 -7.99 -12.09 18.99
CA ASP A 611 -9.05 -11.60 19.87
C ASP A 611 -10.46 -12.15 19.49
N GLY A 612 -10.53 -12.87 18.38
CA GLY A 612 -11.75 -13.49 17.86
C GLY A 612 -12.66 -12.55 17.06
N SER A 613 -12.26 -11.30 16.85
CA SER A 613 -13.04 -10.31 16.10
C SER A 613 -12.91 -10.44 14.59
N ASN A 614 -11.80 -10.99 14.09
CA ASN A 614 -11.39 -10.99 12.69
C ASN A 614 -11.33 -9.57 12.08
N ILE A 615 -11.01 -8.57 12.91
CA ILE A 615 -10.87 -7.18 12.48
C ILE A 615 -9.38 -6.91 12.24
N PRO A 616 -8.98 -6.45 11.04
CA PRO A 616 -7.61 -6.07 10.77
C PRO A 616 -7.21 -4.80 11.54
N PRO A 617 -5.91 -4.49 11.62
CA PRO A 617 -5.43 -3.24 12.23
C PRO A 617 -6.12 -2.02 11.64
N THR A 618 -6.51 -1.06 12.49
CA THR A 618 -7.13 0.21 12.07
C THR A 618 -6.04 1.23 11.81
N ASP A 619 -5.13 0.91 10.93
CA ASP A 619 -4.01 1.79 10.63
C ASP A 619 -4.40 2.95 9.70
N CYS A 620 -5.21 2.70 8.67
CA CYS A 620 -5.70 3.76 7.78
C CYS A 620 -7.21 3.78 7.63
N THR A 621 -7.96 3.09 8.49
CA THR A 621 -9.41 2.89 8.35
C THR A 621 -9.81 2.25 7.01
N ASP A 622 -8.91 1.43 6.47
CA ASP A 622 -9.07 0.77 5.19
C ASP A 622 -10.02 -0.41 5.29
N GLY A 623 -10.87 -0.57 4.31
CA GLY A 623 -11.74 -1.71 4.18
C GLY A 623 -12.43 -2.07 5.48
N TYR A 624 -12.40 -3.36 5.87
CA TYR A 624 -13.03 -3.84 7.10
C TYR A 624 -12.33 -3.37 8.39
N GLY A 625 -11.13 -2.81 8.31
CA GLY A 625 -10.43 -2.21 9.46
C GLY A 625 -11.20 -1.08 10.14
N ILE A 626 -12.10 -0.39 9.41
CA ILE A 626 -13.00 0.63 9.99
C ILE A 626 -13.86 0.08 11.14
N ALA A 627 -14.13 -1.24 11.17
CA ALA A 627 -14.90 -1.91 12.22
C ALA A 627 -14.29 -1.69 13.62
N ALA A 628 -13.00 -1.47 13.73
CA ALA A 628 -12.32 -1.18 14.99
C ALA A 628 -12.86 0.08 15.66
N LEU A 629 -13.20 1.13 14.90
CA LEU A 629 -13.73 2.39 15.46
C LEU A 629 -15.02 2.21 16.27
N TYR A 630 -15.78 1.16 15.99
CA TYR A 630 -17.02 0.85 16.70
C TYR A 630 -16.78 0.11 18.01
N ASN A 631 -15.61 -0.45 18.24
CA ASN A 631 -15.27 -1.24 19.41
C ASN A 631 -14.42 -0.48 20.43
N LEU A 632 -13.87 0.67 20.04
CA LEU A 632 -13.10 1.51 20.95
C LEU A 632 -13.93 2.01 22.12
N THR A 633 -13.29 2.14 23.28
CA THR A 633 -13.85 2.72 24.50
C THR A 633 -12.81 3.61 25.16
N LEU A 634 -13.27 4.58 25.95
CA LEU A 634 -12.36 5.37 26.78
C LEU A 634 -11.83 4.51 27.93
N VAL A 635 -10.57 4.74 28.29
CA VAL A 635 -9.95 4.17 29.47
C VAL A 635 -10.61 4.81 30.70
N GLU A 636 -11.02 3.98 31.70
CA GLU A 636 -11.72 4.42 32.93
C GLU A 636 -10.78 5.13 33.91
#